data_e45dc87dc9e8b24678079635536446bf
#
_entry.id   e45dc87dc9e8b24678079635536446bf
#
_cell.length_a   1.000
_cell.length_b   1.000
_cell.length_c   1.000
_cell.angle_alpha   90.00
_cell.angle_beta   90.00
_cell.angle_gamma   90.00
#
_symmetry.space_group_name_H-M   'P 1'
#
loop_
_entity.id
_entity.type
_entity.pdbx_description
1 polymer ?
#
loop_
_entity_poly.entity_id
_entity_poly.type
_entity_poly.pdbx_seq_one_letter_code
_entity_poly.pdbx_strand_id
1 'polypeptide(L)'
;NLNIIKSSSESTIRDKNDNVLKTKSFEYNKNRNILKIKESKLKDFNQNIYHIDLAYIDTVSNKLFGKDLSMDLNNKSFNQDNEPRLKGKSIIKNELSTEITKGVFTTCKKRDGCPPWQLSAEKIEHNKKKQTINYKNALLKVYDIPVMYFPRFFHPDPTVDRKSGFLIPTIKNSPNSDNFLSVPYFSVLSLNKDITFTPRFYADDKLLMQSEYRQVNKNSSHLSDFSIFAKKNSNSKSHFFYKYNKNLDYLSFEESILNLQVQQTSNDTYLKANKIENEISDDNDVLQSSLGLNFYSEDLAIDTEFMVYEDLSKKNNDRYEYILPKLSLIKNIENRTALNGNFYLKSDNLIRNYDTNIFETVNINDLIFNSNPKITDKGLYNNYDLIFKNVNSDTQNSNDFKKDTNHYLSGLLQLNTSLPLVKESNKYKKIIKPKASLKISPNNNTKNISKNVNRLDVNNIYNLNRLSSNNTLEGGLSLAYGNEFIISEKENLNEIFSLKLANNVRLNKNEDLPKNNQMGSKTSNFLSELSYSPNQFFKTRYITSTKNNFYDINYENLSAEFKLNNFVTSFDYLNEKDTVEKNSYLINTTKYSFNKFNNISFSTRENKKADLTEYYKLMYQYKNDCLSASIEYNKDYYSDRDIQPEESLFFKLTIIPFGQTSSPDLKE
;
A
#
# COMPACT_ATOMS: atom_id res chain seq x y z
N ASN A 1 5.54 -69.36 -22.69
CA ASN A 1 5.19 -68.26 -23.57
C ASN A 1 6.30 -67.18 -23.54
N LEU A 2 7.26 -67.26 -24.47
CA LEU A 2 8.50 -66.46 -24.57
C LEU A 2 8.24 -64.96 -24.79
N ASN A 3 7.00 -64.56 -25.01
CA ASN A 3 6.62 -63.18 -25.34
C ASN A 3 5.94 -62.40 -24.18
N ILE A 4 5.89 -63.02 -22.99
CA ILE A 4 5.31 -62.37 -21.80
C ILE A 4 6.31 -62.44 -20.65
N ILE A 5 6.65 -61.26 -20.07
CA ILE A 5 7.45 -61.13 -18.86
C ILE A 5 6.50 -60.83 -17.68
N LYS A 6 6.55 -61.64 -16.62
CA LYS A 6 5.71 -61.49 -15.44
C LYS A 6 6.54 -61.47 -14.16
N SER A 7 6.11 -60.66 -13.20
CA SER A 7 6.55 -60.76 -11.82
C SER A 7 5.34 -60.70 -10.87
N SER A 8 5.30 -61.54 -9.89
CA SER A 8 4.30 -61.53 -8.80
C SER A 8 4.89 -61.00 -7.49
N SER A 9 6.13 -60.52 -7.52
CA SER A 9 6.81 -59.86 -6.40
C SER A 9 7.09 -58.41 -6.69
N GLU A 10 7.37 -57.63 -5.66
CA GLU A 10 7.67 -56.18 -5.77
C GLU A 10 8.82 -55.97 -6.78
N SER A 11 8.56 -55.12 -7.75
CA SER A 11 9.45 -54.86 -8.86
C SER A 11 9.61 -53.39 -9.13
N THR A 12 10.80 -52.95 -9.53
CA THR A 12 11.09 -51.57 -9.91
C THR A 12 11.44 -51.50 -11.40
N ILE A 13 10.73 -50.69 -12.14
CA ILE A 13 10.92 -50.46 -13.56
C ILE A 13 11.30 -48.97 -13.75
N ARG A 14 12.35 -48.71 -14.54
CA ARG A 14 12.75 -47.34 -14.91
C ARG A 14 12.67 -47.20 -16.42
N ASP A 15 12.19 -46.03 -16.85
CA ASP A 15 12.17 -45.66 -18.26
C ASP A 15 13.34 -44.72 -18.63
N LYS A 16 13.44 -44.37 -19.93
CA LYS A 16 14.48 -43.48 -20.46
C LYS A 16 14.34 -42.03 -19.99
N ASN A 17 13.20 -41.66 -19.43
CA ASN A 17 12.86 -40.30 -19.01
C ASN A 17 12.94 -40.16 -17.47
N ASP A 18 13.69 -41.03 -16.80
CA ASP A 18 13.83 -41.07 -15.32
C ASP A 18 12.53 -41.28 -14.54
N ASN A 19 11.46 -41.75 -15.21
CA ASN A 19 10.29 -42.20 -14.47
C ASN A 19 10.59 -43.51 -13.75
N VAL A 20 10.21 -43.57 -12.47
CA VAL A 20 10.44 -44.77 -11.63
C VAL A 20 9.10 -45.36 -11.24
N LEU A 21 8.82 -46.56 -11.70
CA LEU A 21 7.63 -47.33 -11.37
C LEU A 21 7.98 -48.44 -10.40
N LYS A 22 7.38 -48.42 -9.21
CA LYS A 22 7.40 -49.55 -8.27
C LYS A 22 6.03 -50.19 -8.30
N THR A 23 5.97 -51.52 -8.46
CA THR A 23 4.70 -52.25 -8.57
C THR A 23 4.77 -53.57 -7.82
N LYS A 24 3.66 -53.98 -7.21
CA LYS A 24 3.56 -55.24 -6.50
C LYS A 24 3.59 -56.45 -7.45
N SER A 25 3.02 -56.29 -8.64
CA SER A 25 3.08 -57.30 -9.71
C SER A 25 2.93 -56.65 -11.07
N PHE A 26 3.57 -57.21 -12.08
CA PHE A 26 3.41 -56.78 -13.45
C PHE A 26 3.37 -57.94 -14.45
N GLU A 27 2.79 -57.66 -15.62
CA GLU A 27 2.77 -58.51 -16.79
C GLU A 27 3.05 -57.64 -18.03
N TYR A 28 4.17 -57.91 -18.72
CA TYR A 28 4.55 -57.23 -19.96
C TYR A 28 4.40 -58.15 -21.14
N ASN A 29 3.52 -57.82 -22.07
CA ASN A 29 3.31 -58.51 -23.33
C ASN A 29 4.17 -57.87 -24.44
N LYS A 30 5.23 -58.50 -24.86
CA LYS A 30 6.19 -57.99 -25.87
C LYS A 30 5.55 -57.81 -27.25
N ASN A 31 4.59 -58.67 -27.65
CA ASN A 31 3.96 -58.56 -28.96
C ASN A 31 2.99 -57.38 -29.07
N ARG A 32 2.38 -57.01 -27.95
CA ARG A 32 1.42 -55.91 -27.87
C ARG A 32 2.01 -54.61 -27.33
N ASN A 33 3.25 -54.67 -26.82
CA ASN A 33 3.91 -53.60 -26.10
C ASN A 33 3.10 -53.02 -24.92
N ILE A 34 2.29 -53.88 -24.25
CA ILE A 34 1.41 -53.50 -23.15
C ILE A 34 1.99 -54.01 -21.84
N LEU A 35 2.21 -53.10 -20.90
CA LEU A 35 2.59 -53.37 -19.53
C LEU A 35 1.34 -53.21 -18.62
N LYS A 36 0.91 -54.31 -18.01
CA LYS A 36 -0.13 -54.34 -16.97
C LYS A 36 0.55 -54.30 -15.61
N ILE A 37 0.11 -53.42 -14.73
CA ILE A 37 0.64 -53.20 -13.37
C ILE A 37 -0.48 -53.20 -12.34
N LYS A 38 -0.17 -53.70 -11.12
CA LYS A 38 -1.10 -53.69 -9.99
C LYS A 38 -0.46 -53.13 -8.75
N GLU A 39 -1.25 -52.37 -7.94
CA GLU A 39 -0.82 -51.73 -6.70
C GLU A 39 0.52 -51.02 -6.88
N SER A 40 0.52 -49.96 -7.71
CA SER A 40 1.73 -49.37 -8.24
C SER A 40 1.94 -47.96 -7.78
N LYS A 41 3.20 -47.57 -7.57
CA LYS A 41 3.65 -46.21 -7.30
C LYS A 41 4.58 -45.76 -8.44
N LEU A 42 4.09 -44.80 -9.23
CA LEU A 42 4.87 -44.19 -10.32
C LEU A 42 5.32 -42.80 -9.85
N LYS A 43 6.63 -42.57 -9.93
CA LYS A 43 7.24 -41.26 -9.75
C LYS A 43 7.71 -40.77 -11.12
N ASP A 44 7.12 -39.64 -11.60
CA ASP A 44 7.48 -39.07 -12.89
C ASP A 44 8.69 -38.09 -12.77
N PHE A 45 9.22 -37.66 -13.92
CA PHE A 45 10.38 -36.76 -14.01
C PHE A 45 10.10 -35.40 -13.31
N ASN A 46 8.84 -34.96 -13.23
CA ASN A 46 8.41 -33.74 -12.50
C ASN A 46 8.27 -33.99 -10.99
N GLN A 47 8.66 -35.15 -10.49
CA GLN A 47 8.54 -35.54 -9.09
C GLN A 47 7.11 -35.75 -8.60
N ASN A 48 6.09 -35.79 -9.49
CA ASN A 48 4.74 -36.19 -9.11
C ASN A 48 4.67 -37.67 -8.76
N ILE A 49 3.88 -38.01 -7.78
CA ILE A 49 3.73 -39.40 -7.32
C ILE A 49 2.31 -39.87 -7.61
N TYR A 50 2.19 -40.93 -8.39
CA TYR A 50 0.91 -41.56 -8.72
C TYR A 50 0.83 -42.89 -7.99
N HIS A 51 -0.25 -43.12 -7.27
CA HIS A 51 -0.65 -44.40 -6.72
C HIS A 51 -1.83 -44.94 -7.55
N ILE A 52 -1.70 -46.11 -8.14
CA ILE A 52 -2.67 -46.64 -9.08
C ILE A 52 -2.88 -48.13 -8.74
N ASP A 53 -4.12 -48.53 -8.52
CA ASP A 53 -4.43 -49.92 -8.16
C ASP A 53 -4.25 -50.87 -9.34
N LEU A 54 -4.70 -50.47 -10.53
CA LEU A 54 -4.56 -51.23 -11.76
C LEU A 54 -4.30 -50.29 -12.92
N ALA A 55 -3.26 -50.53 -13.72
CA ALA A 55 -3.06 -49.82 -14.96
C ALA A 55 -2.51 -50.70 -16.10
N TYR A 56 -2.79 -50.23 -17.32
CA TYR A 56 -2.22 -50.70 -18.57
C TYR A 56 -1.44 -49.58 -19.23
N ILE A 57 -0.20 -49.83 -19.54
CA ILE A 57 0.72 -48.85 -20.16
C ILE A 57 1.13 -49.39 -21.52
N ASP A 58 0.82 -48.66 -22.57
CA ASP A 58 1.39 -48.90 -23.90
C ASP A 58 2.79 -48.24 -23.91
N THR A 59 3.80 -49.06 -23.99
CA THR A 59 5.22 -48.65 -23.90
C THR A 59 5.77 -48.02 -25.18
N VAL A 60 5.02 -48.06 -26.29
CA VAL A 60 5.37 -47.39 -27.55
C VAL A 60 4.75 -46.01 -27.61
N SER A 61 3.43 -45.89 -27.35
CA SER A 61 2.70 -44.64 -27.43
C SER A 61 2.69 -43.87 -26.11
N ASN A 62 3.31 -44.37 -25.03
CA ASN A 62 3.34 -43.81 -23.67
C ASN A 62 1.93 -43.48 -23.13
N LYS A 63 0.91 -44.26 -23.57
CA LYS A 63 -0.47 -44.09 -23.07
C LYS A 63 -0.68 -44.97 -21.85
N LEU A 64 -1.27 -44.35 -20.82
CA LEU A 64 -1.61 -45.04 -19.58
C LEU A 64 -3.14 -44.98 -19.38
N PHE A 65 -3.72 -46.15 -19.10
CA PHE A 65 -5.11 -46.33 -18.67
C PHE A 65 -5.07 -46.93 -17.26
N GLY A 66 -5.59 -46.20 -16.26
CA GLY A 66 -5.55 -46.67 -14.88
C GLY A 66 -6.90 -46.55 -14.19
N LYS A 67 -7.05 -47.34 -13.12
CA LYS A 67 -8.24 -47.32 -12.25
C LYS A 67 -7.79 -47.05 -10.81
N ASP A 68 -8.65 -46.35 -10.08
CA ASP A 68 -8.50 -45.96 -8.67
C ASP A 68 -7.14 -45.25 -8.42
N LEU A 69 -7.10 -44.00 -8.86
CA LEU A 69 -5.92 -43.14 -8.83
C LEU A 69 -5.90 -42.24 -7.59
N SER A 70 -4.73 -42.18 -6.95
CA SER A 70 -4.37 -41.05 -6.05
C SER A 70 -3.03 -40.48 -6.53
N MET A 71 -2.98 -39.13 -6.66
CA MET A 71 -1.80 -38.42 -7.18
C MET A 71 -1.41 -37.32 -6.21
N ASP A 72 -0.16 -37.34 -5.76
CA ASP A 72 0.48 -36.24 -5.05
C ASP A 72 1.29 -35.41 -6.05
N LEU A 73 0.94 -34.16 -6.21
CA LEU A 73 1.62 -33.24 -7.12
C LEU A 73 2.84 -32.62 -6.45
N ASN A 74 3.87 -32.31 -7.23
CA ASN A 74 5.03 -31.60 -6.75
C ASN A 74 4.63 -30.19 -6.29
N ASN A 75 5.06 -29.79 -5.10
CA ASN A 75 4.69 -28.52 -4.50
C ASN A 75 5.57 -27.32 -4.91
N LYS A 76 6.55 -27.48 -5.81
CA LYS A 76 7.47 -26.40 -6.22
C LYS A 76 6.74 -25.16 -6.76
N SER A 77 5.58 -25.35 -7.38
CA SER A 77 4.74 -24.28 -7.96
C SER A 77 3.58 -23.86 -7.04
N PHE A 78 3.56 -24.30 -5.81
CA PHE A 78 2.55 -23.98 -4.80
C PHE A 78 3.24 -23.34 -3.59
N ASN A 79 2.46 -22.75 -2.67
CA ASN A 79 3.02 -22.31 -1.41
C ASN A 79 3.65 -23.47 -0.64
N GLN A 80 4.75 -23.21 0.06
CA GLN A 80 5.48 -24.24 0.83
C GLN A 80 4.60 -25.05 1.80
N ASP A 81 3.53 -24.43 2.26
CA ASP A 81 2.56 -25.01 3.18
C ASP A 81 1.47 -25.86 2.50
N ASN A 82 1.42 -25.91 1.17
CA ASN A 82 0.41 -26.67 0.44
C ASN A 82 0.87 -28.10 0.11
N GLU A 83 -0.07 -29.02 0.07
CA GLU A 83 0.09 -30.41 -0.35
C GLU A 83 -0.92 -30.75 -1.46
N PRO A 84 -0.67 -30.28 -2.69
CA PRO A 84 -1.60 -30.44 -3.80
C PRO A 84 -1.76 -31.92 -4.16
N ARG A 85 -3.01 -32.38 -4.22
CA ARG A 85 -3.33 -33.77 -4.52
C ARG A 85 -4.63 -33.91 -5.28
N LEU A 86 -4.70 -35.01 -6.00
CA LEU A 86 -5.85 -35.34 -6.82
C LEU A 86 -6.16 -36.84 -6.64
N LYS A 87 -7.46 -37.16 -6.52
CA LYS A 87 -7.97 -38.54 -6.52
C LYS A 87 -8.95 -38.68 -7.67
N GLY A 88 -9.06 -39.86 -8.26
CA GLY A 88 -9.99 -40.11 -9.34
C GLY A 88 -10.29 -41.59 -9.53
N LYS A 89 -11.45 -41.91 -10.14
CA LYS A 89 -11.87 -43.26 -10.39
C LYS A 89 -11.13 -43.90 -11.56
N SER A 90 -10.80 -43.12 -12.60
CA SER A 90 -9.97 -43.60 -13.72
C SER A 90 -9.08 -42.46 -14.23
N ILE A 91 -7.97 -42.86 -14.84
CA ILE A 91 -7.02 -41.96 -15.50
C ILE A 91 -6.73 -42.45 -16.92
N ILE A 92 -6.70 -41.50 -17.87
CA ILE A 92 -6.16 -41.67 -19.20
C ILE A 92 -5.08 -40.63 -19.38
N LYS A 93 -3.84 -41.04 -19.51
CA LYS A 93 -2.68 -40.17 -19.68
C LYS A 93 -2.02 -40.41 -21.03
N ASN A 94 -1.73 -39.37 -21.76
CA ASN A 94 -0.90 -39.35 -22.96
C ASN A 94 0.13 -38.21 -22.89
N GLU A 95 0.91 -38.02 -23.94
CA GLU A 95 1.92 -36.94 -23.98
C GLU A 95 1.34 -35.53 -23.82
N LEU A 96 0.18 -35.27 -24.42
CA LEU A 96 -0.43 -33.95 -24.51
C LEU A 96 -1.45 -33.67 -23.41
N SER A 97 -2.06 -34.70 -22.83
CA SER A 97 -3.16 -34.52 -21.87
C SER A 97 -3.21 -35.62 -20.81
N THR A 98 -3.76 -35.30 -19.66
CA THR A 98 -4.16 -36.25 -18.63
C THR A 98 -5.64 -36.00 -18.30
N GLU A 99 -6.44 -37.03 -18.46
CA GLU A 99 -7.88 -37.00 -18.19
C GLU A 99 -8.21 -37.90 -17.00
N ILE A 100 -9.00 -37.39 -16.07
CA ILE A 100 -9.40 -38.08 -14.84
C ILE A 100 -10.92 -37.98 -14.69
N THR A 101 -11.57 -39.14 -14.48
CA THR A 101 -13.02 -39.19 -14.27
C THR A 101 -13.34 -39.27 -12.79
N LYS A 102 -14.45 -38.62 -12.39
CA LYS A 102 -14.88 -38.49 -10.98
C LYS A 102 -13.71 -38.03 -10.10
N GLY A 103 -13.07 -36.94 -10.54
CA GLY A 103 -11.88 -36.39 -9.91
C GLY A 103 -12.20 -35.50 -8.73
N VAL A 104 -11.34 -35.53 -7.70
CA VAL A 104 -11.39 -34.60 -6.56
C VAL A 104 -10.01 -34.00 -6.39
N PHE A 105 -9.93 -32.69 -6.43
CA PHE A 105 -8.67 -31.92 -6.30
C PHE A 105 -8.71 -31.02 -5.07
N THR A 106 -7.57 -30.91 -4.37
CA THR A 106 -7.34 -29.95 -3.27
C THR A 106 -5.86 -29.64 -3.13
N THR A 107 -5.52 -28.48 -2.59
CA THR A 107 -4.13 -28.09 -2.24
C THR A 107 -3.88 -28.06 -0.73
N CYS A 108 -4.90 -28.33 0.08
CA CYS A 108 -4.80 -28.28 1.53
C CYS A 108 -3.83 -29.36 2.07
N LYS A 109 -3.13 -29.07 3.18
CA LYS A 109 -2.32 -30.09 3.88
C LYS A 109 -3.14 -31.34 4.19
N LYS A 110 -2.49 -32.51 4.16
CA LYS A 110 -3.09 -33.77 4.63
C LYS A 110 -3.38 -33.65 6.11
N ARG A 111 -4.59 -33.97 6.51
CA ARG A 111 -5.08 -33.97 7.88
C ARG A 111 -6.20 -34.98 8.05
N ASP A 112 -6.52 -35.32 9.27
CA ASP A 112 -7.65 -36.20 9.57
C ASP A 112 -8.95 -35.49 9.19
N GLY A 113 -9.86 -36.22 8.54
CA GLY A 113 -11.12 -35.69 8.04
C GLY A 113 -11.05 -35.06 6.65
N CYS A 114 -12.08 -34.28 6.30
CA CYS A 114 -12.19 -33.64 5.00
C CYS A 114 -11.25 -32.41 4.88
N PRO A 115 -10.73 -32.12 3.69
CA PRO A 115 -9.96 -30.91 3.48
C PRO A 115 -10.87 -29.67 3.61
N PRO A 116 -10.32 -28.54 4.06
CA PRO A 116 -11.05 -27.28 4.14
C PRO A 116 -11.76 -26.87 2.84
N TRP A 117 -11.17 -27.19 1.70
CA TRP A 117 -11.85 -27.09 0.42
C TRP A 117 -11.45 -28.24 -0.52
N GLN A 118 -12.36 -28.59 -1.41
CA GLN A 118 -12.12 -29.51 -2.51
C GLN A 118 -12.99 -29.18 -3.72
N LEU A 119 -12.45 -29.43 -4.90
CA LEU A 119 -13.16 -29.32 -6.16
C LEU A 119 -13.41 -30.72 -6.70
N SER A 120 -14.66 -31.17 -6.66
CA SER A 120 -15.11 -32.46 -7.21
C SER A 120 -15.63 -32.22 -8.61
N ALA A 121 -15.26 -33.03 -9.60
CA ALA A 121 -15.74 -32.90 -10.96
C ALA A 121 -16.00 -34.26 -11.61
N GLU A 122 -16.96 -34.29 -12.54
CA GLU A 122 -17.22 -35.47 -13.35
C GLU A 122 -15.99 -35.84 -14.19
N LYS A 123 -15.34 -34.80 -14.76
CA LYS A 123 -14.13 -34.93 -15.58
C LYS A 123 -13.18 -33.80 -15.26
N ILE A 124 -11.89 -34.14 -15.06
CA ILE A 124 -10.77 -33.20 -14.94
C ILE A 124 -9.80 -33.50 -16.09
N GLU A 125 -9.45 -32.50 -16.87
CA GLU A 125 -8.51 -32.63 -17.99
C GLU A 125 -7.36 -31.61 -17.82
N HIS A 126 -6.16 -32.12 -17.61
CA HIS A 126 -4.94 -31.32 -17.65
C HIS A 126 -4.41 -31.30 -19.11
N ASN A 127 -4.58 -30.18 -19.77
CA ASN A 127 -4.06 -29.94 -21.12
C ASN A 127 -2.66 -29.33 -21.02
N LYS A 128 -1.64 -30.13 -21.27
CA LYS A 128 -0.24 -29.73 -21.13
C LYS A 128 0.19 -28.70 -22.18
N LYS A 129 -0.37 -28.76 -23.40
CA LYS A 129 -0.08 -27.80 -24.48
C LYS A 129 -0.62 -26.43 -24.15
N LYS A 130 -1.84 -26.34 -23.63
CA LYS A 130 -2.48 -25.11 -23.24
C LYS A 130 -2.12 -24.68 -21.79
N GLN A 131 -1.46 -25.53 -21.04
CA GLN A 131 -1.13 -25.34 -19.63
C GLN A 131 -2.37 -24.95 -18.81
N THR A 132 -3.49 -25.66 -19.02
CA THR A 132 -4.76 -25.47 -18.31
C THR A 132 -5.25 -26.76 -17.69
N ILE A 133 -5.90 -26.64 -16.56
CA ILE A 133 -6.69 -27.70 -15.96
C ILE A 133 -8.18 -27.34 -16.13
N ASN A 134 -8.88 -28.14 -16.90
CA ASN A 134 -10.29 -27.94 -17.25
C ASN A 134 -11.15 -28.90 -16.45
N TYR A 135 -12.28 -28.44 -15.96
CA TYR A 135 -13.25 -29.19 -15.18
C TYR A 135 -14.61 -29.17 -15.85
N LYS A 136 -15.27 -30.32 -15.87
CA LYS A 136 -16.65 -30.46 -16.33
C LYS A 136 -17.52 -30.90 -15.16
N ASN A 137 -18.66 -30.22 -14.99
CA ASN A 137 -19.62 -30.47 -13.88
C ASN A 137 -18.90 -30.45 -12.52
N ALA A 138 -18.22 -29.33 -12.23
CA ALA A 138 -17.43 -29.17 -11.03
C ALA A 138 -18.27 -28.62 -9.87
N LEU A 139 -18.07 -29.17 -8.69
CA LEU A 139 -18.70 -28.76 -7.44
C LEU A 139 -17.62 -28.39 -6.43
N LEU A 140 -17.57 -27.10 -6.09
CA LEU A 140 -16.72 -26.58 -5.03
C LEU A 140 -17.37 -26.91 -3.67
N LYS A 141 -16.62 -27.58 -2.83
CA LYS A 141 -17.03 -27.91 -1.47
C LYS A 141 -16.10 -27.26 -0.45
N VAL A 142 -16.66 -26.72 0.61
CA VAL A 142 -15.96 -26.22 1.79
C VAL A 142 -16.38 -27.09 2.98
N TYR A 143 -15.43 -27.81 3.60
CA TYR A 143 -15.72 -28.83 4.64
C TYR A 143 -16.83 -29.78 4.24
N ASP A 144 -16.76 -30.32 3.02
CA ASP A 144 -17.75 -31.19 2.35
C ASP A 144 -19.12 -30.55 2.05
N ILE A 145 -19.39 -29.32 2.47
CA ILE A 145 -20.61 -28.60 2.13
C ILE A 145 -20.46 -28.04 0.71
N PRO A 146 -21.37 -28.36 -0.23
CA PRO A 146 -21.35 -27.80 -1.58
C PRO A 146 -21.71 -26.30 -1.53
N VAL A 147 -20.80 -25.44 -1.98
CA VAL A 147 -20.98 -23.98 -1.95
C VAL A 147 -21.18 -23.38 -3.34
N MET A 148 -20.65 -24.02 -4.40
CA MET A 148 -20.76 -23.50 -5.76
C MET A 148 -20.65 -24.61 -6.81
N TYR A 149 -21.49 -24.52 -7.85
CA TYR A 149 -21.49 -25.43 -9.00
C TYR A 149 -21.05 -24.72 -10.27
N PHE A 150 -20.16 -25.36 -11.03
CA PHE A 150 -19.64 -24.87 -12.29
C PHE A 150 -19.88 -25.92 -13.38
N PRO A 151 -20.74 -25.68 -14.39
CA PRO A 151 -20.91 -26.58 -15.54
C PRO A 151 -19.60 -26.81 -16.29
N ARG A 152 -18.83 -25.75 -16.46
CA ARG A 152 -17.44 -25.75 -16.96
C ARG A 152 -16.62 -24.74 -16.16
N PHE A 153 -15.44 -25.17 -15.76
CA PHE A 153 -14.48 -24.31 -15.04
C PHE A 153 -13.08 -24.67 -15.53
N PHE A 154 -12.20 -23.69 -15.56
CA PHE A 154 -10.78 -23.93 -15.80
C PHE A 154 -9.95 -23.00 -14.96
N HIS A 155 -8.75 -23.43 -14.66
CA HIS A 155 -7.70 -22.58 -14.11
C HIS A 155 -6.36 -22.91 -14.77
N PRO A 156 -5.39 -21.97 -14.70
CA PRO A 156 -4.03 -22.23 -15.19
C PRO A 156 -3.39 -23.39 -14.45
N ASP A 157 -2.48 -24.09 -15.14
CA ASP A 157 -1.56 -25.01 -14.49
C ASP A 157 -0.73 -24.21 -13.48
N PRO A 158 -0.53 -24.72 -12.25
CA PRO A 158 0.26 -24.02 -11.23
C PRO A 158 1.72 -23.72 -11.59
N THR A 159 2.23 -24.34 -12.66
CA THR A 159 3.58 -24.06 -13.19
C THR A 159 3.66 -22.79 -14.05
N VAL A 160 2.51 -22.14 -14.31
CA VAL A 160 2.43 -20.93 -15.13
C VAL A 160 2.30 -19.72 -14.24
N ASP A 161 3.29 -18.85 -14.26
CA ASP A 161 3.35 -17.66 -13.43
C ASP A 161 2.18 -16.68 -13.70
N ARG A 162 1.77 -16.55 -14.98
CA ARG A 162 0.70 -15.62 -15.38
C ARG A 162 -0.23 -16.25 -16.41
N LYS A 163 -1.51 -16.30 -16.10
CA LYS A 163 -2.54 -16.81 -17.03
C LYS A 163 -3.92 -16.20 -16.77
N SER A 164 -4.68 -16.01 -17.84
CA SER A 164 -6.06 -15.52 -17.80
C SER A 164 -6.96 -16.45 -17.00
N GLY A 165 -7.83 -15.84 -16.18
CA GLY A 165 -8.78 -16.58 -15.35
C GLY A 165 -9.61 -15.66 -14.46
N PHE A 166 -10.63 -16.23 -13.82
CA PHE A 166 -11.44 -15.53 -12.83
C PHE A 166 -10.66 -15.32 -11.54
N LEU A 167 -10.78 -14.11 -10.99
CA LEU A 167 -10.30 -13.78 -9.66
C LEU A 167 -11.40 -14.03 -8.62
N ILE A 168 -11.11 -13.69 -7.37
CA ILE A 168 -12.00 -13.95 -6.25
C ILE A 168 -13.29 -13.15 -6.37
N PRO A 169 -14.47 -13.78 -6.38
CA PRO A 169 -15.74 -13.07 -6.36
C PRO A 169 -15.98 -12.41 -5.00
N THR A 170 -16.64 -11.25 -5.02
CA THR A 170 -17.07 -10.52 -3.84
C THR A 170 -18.58 -10.36 -3.87
N ILE A 171 -19.24 -10.66 -2.76
CA ILE A 171 -20.68 -10.46 -2.57
C ILE A 171 -20.86 -9.37 -1.53
N LYS A 172 -21.65 -8.35 -1.86
CA LYS A 172 -22.10 -7.31 -0.94
C LYS A 172 -23.60 -7.44 -0.74
N ASN A 173 -24.02 -7.46 0.51
CA ASN A 173 -25.42 -7.35 0.92
C ASN A 173 -25.59 -6.14 1.84
N SER A 174 -26.56 -5.30 1.57
CA SER A 174 -26.84 -4.09 2.34
C SER A 174 -28.35 -3.85 2.40
N PRO A 175 -28.93 -3.58 3.57
CA PRO A 175 -30.31 -3.20 3.68
C PRO A 175 -30.61 -1.79 3.16
N ASN A 176 -29.62 -0.89 3.17
CA ASN A 176 -29.78 0.53 2.89
C ASN A 176 -29.08 0.98 1.60
N SER A 177 -28.38 0.09 0.91
CA SER A 177 -27.67 0.38 -0.33
C SER A 177 -27.72 -0.78 -1.32
N ASP A 178 -27.15 -0.59 -2.49
CA ASP A 178 -27.19 -1.57 -3.58
C ASP A 178 -26.44 -2.87 -3.24
N ASN A 179 -27.12 -3.99 -3.39
CA ASN A 179 -26.54 -5.33 -3.32
C ASN A 179 -25.88 -5.67 -4.65
N PHE A 180 -24.69 -6.26 -4.61
CA PHE A 180 -24.03 -6.70 -5.83
C PHE A 180 -23.22 -7.98 -5.68
N LEU A 181 -23.04 -8.65 -6.82
CA LEU A 181 -22.04 -9.70 -7.05
C LEU A 181 -20.96 -9.14 -7.98
N SER A 182 -19.70 -9.21 -7.57
CA SER A 182 -18.54 -8.91 -8.42
C SER A 182 -17.77 -10.18 -8.74
N VAL A 183 -17.47 -10.41 -10.02
CA VAL A 183 -16.71 -11.58 -10.50
C VAL A 183 -15.59 -11.09 -11.42
N PRO A 184 -14.43 -10.67 -10.86
CA PRO A 184 -13.35 -10.15 -11.69
C PRO A 184 -12.75 -11.21 -12.60
N TYR A 185 -12.32 -10.81 -13.79
CA TYR A 185 -11.65 -11.65 -14.78
C TYR A 185 -10.33 -11.01 -15.20
N PHE A 186 -9.23 -11.68 -14.94
CA PHE A 186 -7.88 -11.31 -15.35
C PHE A 186 -7.55 -11.91 -16.70
N SER A 187 -7.08 -11.10 -17.64
CA SER A 187 -6.72 -11.51 -19.00
C SER A 187 -5.30 -11.13 -19.34
N VAL A 188 -4.44 -12.11 -19.53
CA VAL A 188 -3.08 -11.92 -20.05
C VAL A 188 -3.14 -11.67 -21.55
N LEU A 189 -2.68 -10.51 -22.00
CA LEU A 189 -2.60 -10.15 -23.41
C LEU A 189 -1.24 -10.53 -24.00
N SER A 190 -0.17 -10.36 -23.22
CA SER A 190 1.20 -10.82 -23.52
C SER A 190 2.01 -10.93 -22.23
N LEU A 191 3.30 -11.28 -22.31
CA LEU A 191 4.17 -11.40 -21.15
C LEU A 191 4.25 -10.08 -20.35
N ASN A 192 4.21 -8.96 -21.04
CA ASN A 192 4.40 -7.62 -20.49
C ASN A 192 3.13 -6.77 -20.43
N LYS A 193 1.95 -7.34 -20.69
CA LYS A 193 0.67 -6.61 -20.61
C LYS A 193 -0.53 -7.49 -20.29
N ASP A 194 -1.47 -6.93 -19.57
CA ASP A 194 -2.70 -7.58 -19.16
C ASP A 194 -3.86 -6.58 -19.00
N ILE A 195 -5.05 -7.12 -18.81
CA ILE A 195 -6.24 -6.36 -18.48
C ILE A 195 -7.08 -7.16 -17.46
N THR A 196 -7.59 -6.48 -16.44
CA THR A 196 -8.52 -7.03 -15.48
C THR A 196 -9.88 -6.38 -15.64
N PHE A 197 -10.91 -7.17 -15.85
CA PHE A 197 -12.31 -6.73 -15.90
C PHE A 197 -12.97 -7.04 -14.56
N THR A 198 -13.57 -6.05 -13.94
CA THR A 198 -14.24 -6.18 -12.63
C THR A 198 -15.70 -5.76 -12.73
N PRO A 199 -16.58 -6.62 -13.29
CA PRO A 199 -18.01 -6.35 -13.33
C PRO A 199 -18.61 -6.41 -11.92
N ARG A 200 -19.54 -5.49 -11.62
CA ARG A 200 -20.42 -5.53 -10.45
C ARG A 200 -21.86 -5.59 -10.95
N PHE A 201 -22.50 -6.73 -10.74
CA PHE A 201 -23.90 -6.99 -11.11
C PHE A 201 -24.77 -6.66 -9.90
N TYR A 202 -25.61 -5.66 -10.05
CA TYR A 202 -26.55 -5.23 -9.01
C TYR A 202 -27.91 -5.88 -9.20
N ALA A 203 -28.68 -5.98 -8.11
CA ALA A 203 -30.02 -6.58 -8.16
C ALA A 203 -31.05 -5.76 -8.98
N ASP A 204 -30.81 -4.44 -9.16
CA ASP A 204 -31.79 -3.48 -9.71
C ASP A 204 -31.44 -2.98 -11.12
N ASP A 205 -31.22 -3.85 -12.09
CA ASP A 205 -30.90 -3.47 -13.47
C ASP A 205 -29.76 -2.42 -13.59
N LYS A 206 -28.78 -2.51 -12.71
CA LYS A 206 -27.58 -1.67 -12.71
C LYS A 206 -26.36 -2.54 -12.98
N LEU A 207 -25.41 -2.00 -13.71
CA LEU A 207 -24.12 -2.63 -13.98
C LEU A 207 -22.99 -1.60 -13.81
N LEU A 208 -21.99 -1.95 -13.05
CA LEU A 208 -20.70 -1.25 -13.08
C LEU A 208 -19.67 -2.19 -13.71
N MET A 209 -18.97 -1.72 -14.72
CA MET A 209 -17.83 -2.41 -15.34
C MET A 209 -16.59 -1.57 -15.12
N GLN A 210 -15.69 -2.02 -14.24
CA GLN A 210 -14.36 -1.43 -14.08
C GLN A 210 -13.35 -2.28 -14.84
N SER A 211 -12.33 -1.64 -15.42
CA SER A 211 -11.28 -2.31 -16.17
C SER A 211 -9.94 -1.66 -15.89
N GLU A 212 -8.98 -2.45 -15.46
CA GLU A 212 -7.60 -2.04 -15.23
C GLU A 212 -6.72 -2.64 -16.32
N TYR A 213 -6.00 -1.80 -17.08
CA TYR A 213 -5.00 -2.23 -18.06
C TYR A 213 -3.61 -1.87 -17.59
N ARG A 214 -2.69 -2.83 -17.67
CA ARG A 214 -1.28 -2.65 -17.29
C ARG A 214 -0.36 -3.09 -18.42
N GLN A 215 0.71 -2.33 -18.63
CA GLN A 215 1.77 -2.68 -19.57
C GLN A 215 3.11 -2.18 -19.05
N VAL A 216 4.14 -3.03 -19.10
CA VAL A 216 5.53 -2.69 -18.81
C VAL A 216 6.36 -2.98 -20.05
N ASN A 217 7.18 -2.03 -20.46
CA ASN A 217 8.18 -2.17 -21.53
C ASN A 217 9.54 -1.88 -20.90
N LYS A 218 10.63 -2.15 -21.60
CA LYS A 218 12.00 -1.95 -21.10
C LYS A 218 12.22 -0.56 -20.45
N ASN A 219 11.68 0.51 -21.04
CA ASN A 219 11.91 1.88 -20.58
C ASN A 219 10.60 2.62 -20.28
N SER A 220 9.45 1.94 -20.20
CA SER A 220 8.18 2.61 -19.93
C SER A 220 7.17 1.68 -19.28
N SER A 221 6.25 2.27 -18.51
CA SER A 221 5.10 1.58 -17.93
C SER A 221 3.82 2.36 -18.18
N HIS A 222 2.73 1.63 -18.35
CA HIS A 222 1.38 2.15 -18.55
C HIS A 222 0.45 1.49 -17.55
N LEU A 223 -0.36 2.28 -16.89
CA LEU A 223 -1.47 1.85 -16.06
C LEU A 223 -2.69 2.66 -16.42
N SER A 224 -3.79 2.00 -16.74
CA SER A 224 -5.07 2.65 -16.98
C SER A 224 -6.16 1.98 -16.16
N ASP A 225 -6.94 2.76 -15.46
CA ASP A 225 -8.14 2.31 -14.77
C ASP A 225 -9.34 3.11 -15.28
N PHE A 226 -10.36 2.43 -15.76
CA PHE A 226 -11.57 3.08 -16.23
C PHE A 226 -12.82 2.28 -15.85
N SER A 227 -13.91 2.96 -15.60
CA SER A 227 -15.17 2.30 -15.36
C SER A 227 -16.35 3.04 -15.96
N ILE A 228 -17.41 2.27 -16.21
CA ILE A 228 -18.72 2.75 -16.63
C ILE A 228 -19.77 2.15 -15.70
N PHE A 229 -20.60 3.01 -15.13
CA PHE A 229 -21.79 2.64 -14.39
C PHE A 229 -23.02 2.96 -15.23
N ALA A 230 -23.80 1.95 -15.53
CA ALA A 230 -25.03 2.06 -16.28
C ALA A 230 -26.23 1.69 -15.40
N LYS A 231 -27.30 2.48 -15.47
CA LYS A 231 -28.57 2.25 -14.82
C LYS A 231 -29.67 2.53 -15.84
N LYS A 232 -30.71 1.69 -15.86
CA LYS A 232 -31.86 1.87 -16.76
C LYS A 232 -32.48 3.25 -16.56
N ASN A 233 -32.80 3.94 -17.64
CA ASN A 233 -33.42 5.27 -17.67
C ASN A 233 -32.62 6.38 -16.95
N SER A 234 -31.28 6.29 -16.91
CA SER A 234 -30.41 7.29 -16.30
C SER A 234 -29.17 7.46 -17.17
N ASN A 235 -28.55 8.62 -17.13
CA ASN A 235 -27.27 8.85 -17.79
C ASN A 235 -26.19 7.97 -17.17
N SER A 236 -25.34 7.40 -18.03
CA SER A 236 -24.19 6.62 -17.56
C SER A 236 -23.19 7.54 -16.85
N LYS A 237 -22.60 7.03 -15.79
CA LYS A 237 -21.49 7.70 -15.08
C LYS A 237 -20.20 6.92 -15.34
N SER A 238 -19.06 7.61 -15.35
CA SER A 238 -17.77 6.97 -15.68
C SER A 238 -16.60 7.67 -15.03
N HIS A 239 -15.49 6.98 -14.94
CA HIS A 239 -14.17 7.59 -14.72
C HIS A 239 -13.16 7.05 -15.73
N PHE A 240 -12.08 7.79 -15.93
CA PHE A 240 -10.92 7.41 -16.71
C PHE A 240 -9.66 7.93 -16.04
N PHE A 241 -8.79 7.01 -15.60
CA PHE A 241 -7.49 7.30 -15.03
C PHE A 241 -6.41 6.64 -15.86
N TYR A 242 -5.31 7.35 -16.06
CA TYR A 242 -4.17 6.87 -16.81
C TYR A 242 -2.87 7.39 -16.23
N LYS A 243 -1.90 6.51 -16.08
CA LYS A 243 -0.54 6.83 -15.62
C LYS A 243 0.47 6.23 -16.59
N TYR A 244 1.39 7.05 -17.04
CA TYR A 244 2.49 6.67 -17.92
C TYR A 244 3.79 7.16 -17.36
N ASN A 245 4.78 6.29 -17.25
CA ASN A 245 6.14 6.63 -16.88
C ASN A 245 7.08 6.13 -17.96
N LYS A 246 8.08 6.94 -18.32
CA LYS A 246 9.08 6.59 -19.32
C LYS A 246 10.46 7.10 -18.87
N ASN A 247 11.45 6.21 -18.86
CA ASN A 247 12.83 6.59 -18.80
C ASN A 247 13.28 7.06 -20.21
N LEU A 248 13.81 8.28 -20.27
CA LEU A 248 14.20 8.91 -21.52
C LEU A 248 15.64 8.56 -21.92
N ASP A 249 16.45 7.96 -21.01
CA ASP A 249 17.84 7.55 -21.22
C ASP A 249 18.73 8.70 -21.78
N TYR A 250 18.56 9.91 -21.21
CA TYR A 250 19.33 11.08 -21.65
C TYR A 250 20.76 10.99 -21.12
N LEU A 251 21.74 10.84 -22.00
CA LEU A 251 23.16 10.55 -21.66
C LEU A 251 23.85 11.55 -20.72
N SER A 252 23.31 12.76 -20.60
CA SER A 252 23.86 13.81 -19.72
C SER A 252 23.39 13.71 -18.26
N PHE A 253 22.44 12.82 -17.97
CA PHE A 253 21.86 12.63 -16.65
C PHE A 253 21.87 11.15 -16.28
N GLU A 254 22.02 10.85 -15.00
CA GLU A 254 21.95 9.49 -14.48
C GLU A 254 20.53 8.93 -14.58
N GLU A 255 19.56 9.81 -14.41
CA GLU A 255 18.16 9.47 -14.54
C GLU A 255 17.41 10.61 -15.24
N SER A 256 16.55 10.26 -16.20
CA SER A 256 15.69 11.19 -16.90
C SER A 256 14.32 10.57 -17.13
N ILE A 257 13.28 11.13 -16.53
CA ILE A 257 11.94 10.52 -16.46
C ILE A 257 10.91 11.48 -17.02
N LEU A 258 10.03 10.93 -17.89
CA LEU A 258 8.77 11.54 -18.29
C LEU A 258 7.63 10.84 -17.53
N ASN A 259 6.82 11.62 -16.82
CA ASN A 259 5.62 11.17 -16.11
C ASN A 259 4.40 11.86 -16.71
N LEU A 260 3.36 11.10 -17.03
CA LEU A 260 2.06 11.61 -17.44
C LEU A 260 0.99 10.96 -16.59
N GLN A 261 0.11 11.75 -16.02
CA GLN A 261 -1.06 11.29 -15.30
C GLN A 261 -2.29 12.05 -15.78
N VAL A 262 -3.39 11.34 -16.00
CA VAL A 262 -4.68 11.90 -16.35
C VAL A 262 -5.73 11.30 -15.44
N GLN A 263 -6.55 12.14 -14.82
CA GLN A 263 -7.67 11.72 -13.98
C GLN A 263 -8.91 12.51 -14.34
N GLN A 264 -9.98 11.81 -14.67
CA GLN A 264 -11.27 12.39 -15.01
C GLN A 264 -12.43 11.56 -14.47
N THR A 265 -13.50 12.22 -14.06
CA THR A 265 -14.77 11.60 -13.70
C THR A 265 -15.94 12.38 -14.28
N SER A 266 -17.00 11.68 -14.62
CA SER A 266 -18.22 12.31 -15.18
C SER A 266 -19.16 12.87 -14.11
N ASN A 267 -18.90 12.61 -12.81
CA ASN A 267 -19.77 13.02 -11.71
C ASN A 267 -18.97 13.14 -10.41
N ASP A 268 -19.23 14.17 -9.63
CA ASP A 268 -18.46 14.57 -8.46
C ASP A 268 -18.41 13.54 -7.33
N THR A 269 -19.43 12.72 -7.19
CA THR A 269 -19.53 11.71 -6.13
C THR A 269 -19.29 10.28 -6.65
N TYR A 270 -19.04 10.12 -7.95
CA TYR A 270 -18.98 8.82 -8.62
C TYR A 270 -18.00 7.85 -7.96
N LEU A 271 -16.78 8.31 -7.69
CA LEU A 271 -15.71 7.48 -7.11
C LEU A 271 -16.08 6.99 -5.71
N LYS A 272 -16.59 7.88 -4.86
CA LYS A 272 -17.01 7.58 -3.49
C LYS A 272 -18.26 6.72 -3.45
N ALA A 273 -19.30 7.08 -4.21
CA ALA A 273 -20.58 6.37 -4.24
C ALA A 273 -20.43 4.92 -4.70
N ASN A 274 -19.51 4.65 -5.63
CA ASN A 274 -19.24 3.31 -6.13
C ASN A 274 -18.05 2.64 -5.44
N LYS A 275 -17.41 3.30 -4.47
CA LYS A 275 -16.19 2.80 -3.80
C LYS A 275 -15.20 2.24 -4.82
N ILE A 276 -14.81 3.11 -5.78
CA ILE A 276 -13.83 2.76 -6.80
C ILE A 276 -12.44 2.72 -6.17
N GLU A 277 -11.87 1.53 -6.10
CA GLU A 277 -10.48 1.32 -5.70
C GLU A 277 -9.60 1.30 -6.96
N ASN A 278 -8.49 2.03 -6.97
CA ASN A 278 -7.54 2.09 -8.07
C ASN A 278 -6.13 2.40 -7.54
N GLU A 279 -5.09 2.16 -8.35
CA GLU A 279 -3.69 2.38 -7.98
C GLU A 279 -3.15 3.76 -8.44
N ILE A 280 -3.98 4.62 -9.05
CA ILE A 280 -3.54 5.88 -9.67
C ILE A 280 -3.87 7.08 -8.78
N SER A 281 -5.01 7.05 -8.10
CA SER A 281 -5.48 8.15 -7.26
C SER A 281 -5.53 7.74 -5.80
N ASP A 282 -4.91 8.55 -4.94
CA ASP A 282 -4.96 8.40 -3.47
C ASP A 282 -6.14 9.19 -2.87
N ASP A 283 -6.78 10.09 -3.64
CA ASP A 283 -7.86 10.96 -3.20
C ASP A 283 -9.07 10.83 -4.14
N ASN A 284 -10.25 10.70 -3.56
CA ASN A 284 -11.51 10.62 -4.29
C ASN A 284 -12.26 11.96 -4.37
N ASP A 285 -11.71 13.01 -3.78
CA ASP A 285 -12.26 14.38 -3.82
C ASP A 285 -11.47 15.29 -4.75
N VAL A 286 -10.16 15.10 -4.86
CA VAL A 286 -9.28 15.94 -5.67
C VAL A 286 -8.60 15.09 -6.73
N LEU A 287 -8.96 15.34 -7.99
CA LEU A 287 -8.33 14.69 -9.14
C LEU A 287 -7.09 15.48 -9.56
N GLN A 288 -6.02 14.78 -9.92
CA GLN A 288 -4.78 15.38 -10.41
C GLN A 288 -4.44 14.87 -11.81
N SER A 289 -4.35 15.78 -12.78
CA SER A 289 -3.76 15.51 -14.09
C SER A 289 -2.43 16.24 -14.20
N SER A 290 -1.38 15.55 -14.63
CA SER A 290 -0.04 16.14 -14.66
C SER A 290 0.84 15.60 -15.79
N LEU A 291 1.77 16.44 -16.24
CA LEU A 291 2.89 16.10 -17.11
C LEU A 291 4.17 16.53 -16.41
N GLY A 292 5.06 15.59 -16.09
CA GLY A 292 6.32 15.84 -15.41
C GLY A 292 7.52 15.43 -16.26
N LEU A 293 8.59 16.23 -16.18
CA LEU A 293 9.91 15.95 -16.72
C LEU A 293 10.93 16.12 -15.60
N ASN A 294 11.64 15.05 -15.26
CA ASN A 294 12.57 15.00 -14.15
C ASN A 294 13.94 14.57 -14.66
N PHE A 295 14.98 15.31 -14.28
CA PHE A 295 16.36 15.04 -14.65
C PHE A 295 17.25 15.09 -13.41
N TYR A 296 18.01 14.03 -13.19
CA TYR A 296 18.86 13.87 -12.01
C TYR A 296 20.29 13.52 -12.41
N SER A 297 21.25 14.17 -11.79
CA SER A 297 22.65 13.83 -11.77
C SER A 297 23.21 13.97 -10.35
N GLU A 298 24.47 13.59 -10.10
CA GLU A 298 25.09 13.63 -8.77
C GLU A 298 24.92 14.98 -8.04
N ASP A 299 24.99 16.08 -8.80
CA ASP A 299 25.00 17.42 -8.24
C ASP A 299 23.81 18.31 -8.68
N LEU A 300 22.92 17.82 -9.58
CA LEU A 300 21.84 18.60 -10.16
C LEU A 300 20.55 17.79 -10.24
N ALA A 301 19.47 18.34 -9.68
CA ALA A 301 18.10 17.85 -9.86
C ALA A 301 17.24 18.94 -10.50
N ILE A 302 16.52 18.60 -11.56
CA ILE A 302 15.58 19.49 -12.26
C ILE A 302 14.24 18.75 -12.36
N ASP A 303 13.20 19.34 -11.76
CA ASP A 303 11.84 18.84 -11.84
C ASP A 303 10.96 19.91 -12.49
N THR A 304 10.30 19.54 -13.59
CA THR A 304 9.37 20.41 -14.31
C THR A 304 8.02 19.71 -14.36
N GLU A 305 6.98 20.38 -13.85
CA GLU A 305 5.63 19.83 -13.78
C GLU A 305 4.61 20.81 -14.33
N PHE A 306 3.64 20.29 -15.08
CA PHE A 306 2.43 20.96 -15.49
C PHE A 306 1.28 20.19 -14.84
N MET A 307 0.51 20.84 -13.97
CA MET A 307 -0.52 20.17 -13.17
C MET A 307 -1.87 20.88 -13.27
N VAL A 308 -2.91 20.09 -13.28
CA VAL A 308 -4.28 20.56 -13.13
C VAL A 308 -4.94 19.75 -12.03
N TYR A 309 -5.41 20.41 -11.00
CA TYR A 309 -6.22 19.82 -9.95
C TYR A 309 -7.68 20.14 -10.17
N GLU A 310 -8.56 19.17 -9.93
CA GLU A 310 -10.02 19.34 -9.96
C GLU A 310 -10.60 18.88 -8.62
N ASP A 311 -11.02 19.84 -7.79
CA ASP A 311 -11.68 19.60 -6.51
C ASP A 311 -13.18 19.35 -6.72
N LEU A 312 -13.60 18.10 -6.63
CA LEU A 312 -14.97 17.66 -6.85
C LEU A 312 -15.95 18.15 -5.79
N SER A 313 -15.47 18.69 -4.67
CA SER A 313 -16.30 19.28 -3.62
C SER A 313 -16.72 20.72 -3.96
N LYS A 314 -15.97 21.40 -4.83
CA LYS A 314 -16.21 22.78 -5.25
C LYS A 314 -17.13 22.86 -6.48
N LYS A 315 -17.68 24.02 -6.73
CA LYS A 315 -18.60 24.29 -7.86
C LYS A 315 -17.97 25.27 -8.84
N ASN A 316 -18.46 25.22 -10.08
CA ASN A 316 -18.07 26.12 -11.17
C ASN A 316 -16.54 26.08 -11.43
N ASN A 317 -15.97 27.23 -11.80
CA ASN A 317 -14.55 27.33 -12.13
C ASN A 317 -13.63 27.28 -10.90
N ASP A 318 -14.14 27.55 -9.71
CA ASP A 318 -13.37 27.49 -8.46
C ASP A 318 -12.88 26.05 -8.13
N ARG A 319 -13.44 25.06 -8.81
CA ARG A 319 -13.01 23.66 -8.67
C ARG A 319 -11.63 23.38 -9.29
N TYR A 320 -11.17 24.22 -10.21
CA TYR A 320 -9.91 23.99 -10.92
C TYR A 320 -8.77 24.81 -10.35
N GLU A 321 -7.63 24.16 -10.19
CA GLU A 321 -6.35 24.77 -9.91
C GLU A 321 -5.36 24.39 -10.99
N TYR A 322 -4.78 25.38 -11.66
CA TYR A 322 -3.80 25.22 -12.71
C TYR A 322 -2.42 25.64 -12.20
N ILE A 323 -1.43 24.79 -12.32
CA ILE A 323 -0.02 25.08 -12.06
C ILE A 323 0.76 24.78 -13.34
N LEU A 324 1.07 25.85 -14.12
CA LEU A 324 1.55 25.73 -15.50
C LEU A 324 2.62 26.78 -15.83
N PRO A 325 3.92 26.51 -15.64
CA PRO A 325 4.55 25.34 -15.04
C PRO A 325 4.86 25.51 -13.54
N LYS A 326 5.32 24.42 -12.91
CA LYS A 326 6.16 24.42 -11.73
C LYS A 326 7.53 23.87 -12.13
N LEU A 327 8.58 24.65 -11.88
CA LEU A 327 9.97 24.28 -12.13
C LEU A 327 10.74 24.33 -10.81
N SER A 328 11.32 23.22 -10.40
CA SER A 328 12.23 23.15 -9.25
C SER A 328 13.62 22.73 -9.72
N LEU A 329 14.64 23.47 -9.28
CA LEU A 329 16.03 23.19 -9.56
C LEU A 329 16.79 23.14 -8.23
N ILE A 330 17.58 22.10 -8.02
CA ILE A 330 18.49 21.97 -6.89
C ILE A 330 19.89 21.66 -7.46
N LYS A 331 20.86 22.50 -7.12
CA LYS A 331 22.25 22.34 -7.54
C LYS A 331 23.19 22.33 -6.34
N ASN A 332 23.91 21.24 -6.15
CA ASN A 332 25.03 21.21 -5.22
C ASN A 332 26.20 22.00 -5.80
N ILE A 333 26.76 22.89 -4.98
CA ILE A 333 27.88 23.74 -5.39
C ILE A 333 29.13 23.25 -4.67
N GLU A 334 30.17 22.95 -5.44
CA GLU A 334 31.49 22.59 -4.89
C GLU A 334 32.00 23.69 -3.96
N ASN A 335 32.26 23.36 -2.71
CA ASN A 335 32.74 24.32 -1.73
C ASN A 335 34.25 24.55 -1.90
N ARG A 336 34.62 25.66 -2.51
CA ARG A 336 36.02 26.12 -2.66
C ARG A 336 36.42 27.20 -1.64
N THR A 337 35.59 27.41 -0.61
CA THR A 337 35.82 28.40 0.44
C THR A 337 36.53 27.78 1.65
N ALA A 338 37.02 28.64 2.57
CA ALA A 338 37.55 28.19 3.85
C ALA A 338 36.47 27.69 4.84
N LEU A 339 35.19 27.79 4.47
CA LEU A 339 34.07 27.34 5.30
C LEU A 339 33.92 25.82 5.18
N ASN A 340 33.85 25.14 6.31
CA ASN A 340 33.68 23.69 6.33
C ASN A 340 32.20 23.35 6.30
N GLY A 341 31.68 22.93 5.14
CA GLY A 341 30.28 22.63 4.91
C GLY A 341 29.93 22.57 3.43
N ASN A 342 28.63 22.46 3.14
CA ASN A 342 28.07 22.28 1.80
C ASN A 342 27.22 23.48 1.39
N PHE A 343 27.38 23.92 0.16
CA PHE A 343 26.52 24.91 -0.48
C PHE A 343 25.59 24.25 -1.47
N TYR A 344 24.38 24.73 -1.53
CA TYR A 344 23.45 24.38 -2.59
C TYR A 344 22.53 25.55 -2.95
N LEU A 345 22.23 25.62 -4.23
CA LEU A 345 21.26 26.54 -4.81
C LEU A 345 19.93 25.78 -5.00
N LYS A 346 18.84 26.37 -4.55
CA LYS A 346 17.49 25.89 -4.83
C LYS A 346 16.72 27.01 -5.52
N SER A 347 16.07 26.70 -6.65
CA SER A 347 15.20 27.62 -7.37
C SER A 347 13.84 26.98 -7.62
N ASP A 348 12.79 27.55 -7.07
CA ASP A 348 11.40 27.12 -7.27
C ASP A 348 10.64 28.21 -8.03
N ASN A 349 10.09 27.85 -9.17
CA ASN A 349 9.32 28.74 -10.04
C ASN A 349 7.93 28.17 -10.25
N LEU A 350 6.93 29.02 -10.20
CA LEU A 350 5.54 28.55 -10.29
C LEU A 350 4.66 29.65 -10.91
N ILE A 351 3.81 29.22 -11.85
CA ILE A 351 2.69 30.00 -12.35
C ILE A 351 1.43 29.24 -11.96
N ARG A 352 0.58 29.87 -11.15
CA ARG A 352 -0.60 29.25 -10.55
C ARG A 352 -1.83 30.12 -10.76
N ASN A 353 -2.95 29.48 -11.13
CA ASN A 353 -4.28 30.09 -11.13
C ASN A 353 -5.26 29.18 -10.40
N TYR A 354 -6.00 29.69 -9.44
CA TYR A 354 -6.95 28.94 -8.63
C TYR A 354 -8.09 29.82 -8.09
N ASP A 355 -9.15 29.18 -7.61
CA ASP A 355 -10.36 29.88 -7.15
C ASP A 355 -10.79 30.98 -8.14
N THR A 356 -10.79 30.64 -9.42
CA THR A 356 -11.18 31.42 -10.61
C THR A 356 -10.35 32.68 -10.86
N ASN A 357 -10.12 33.53 -9.85
CA ASN A 357 -9.54 34.86 -10.00
C ASN A 357 -8.27 35.10 -9.19
N ILE A 358 -7.69 34.06 -8.60
CA ILE A 358 -6.40 34.19 -7.91
C ILE A 358 -5.30 33.74 -8.87
N PHE A 359 -4.39 34.67 -9.16
CA PHE A 359 -3.25 34.44 -10.03
C PHE A 359 -1.95 34.70 -9.31
N GLU A 360 -0.99 33.80 -9.45
CA GLU A 360 0.32 33.88 -8.81
C GLU A 360 1.42 33.46 -9.79
N THR A 361 2.35 34.36 -10.07
CA THR A 361 3.65 34.05 -10.66
C THR A 361 4.71 34.28 -9.61
N VAL A 362 5.43 33.20 -9.25
CA VAL A 362 6.38 33.23 -8.13
C VAL A 362 7.69 32.59 -8.55
N ASN A 363 8.80 33.28 -8.28
CA ASN A 363 10.14 32.78 -8.43
C ASN A 363 10.86 32.90 -7.08
N ILE A 364 11.31 31.78 -6.54
CA ILE A 364 12.01 31.69 -5.26
C ILE A 364 13.41 31.11 -5.49
N ASN A 365 14.43 31.87 -5.07
CA ASN A 365 15.81 31.42 -5.16
C ASN A 365 16.43 31.40 -3.78
N ASP A 366 16.95 30.28 -3.37
CA ASP A 366 17.62 30.04 -2.09
C ASP A 366 19.07 29.66 -2.31
N LEU A 367 20.01 30.42 -1.72
CA LEU A 367 21.39 29.98 -1.54
C LEU A 367 21.53 29.50 -0.09
N ILE A 368 21.83 28.22 0.09
CA ILE A 368 21.85 27.58 1.41
C ILE A 368 23.25 27.06 1.67
N PHE A 369 23.75 27.32 2.87
CA PHE A 369 24.98 26.75 3.41
C PHE A 369 24.70 25.98 4.68
N ASN A 370 25.10 24.72 4.73
CA ASN A 370 25.04 23.88 5.92
C ASN A 370 26.47 23.55 6.36
N SER A 371 26.84 23.99 7.56
CA SER A 371 28.18 23.66 8.08
C SER A 371 28.26 22.19 8.48
N ASN A 372 29.43 21.61 8.31
CA ASN A 372 29.73 20.33 8.95
C ASN A 372 29.72 20.49 10.48
N PRO A 373 29.20 19.48 11.20
CA PRO A 373 29.18 19.56 12.66
C PRO A 373 30.57 19.56 13.26
N LYS A 374 30.77 20.40 14.28
CA LYS A 374 31.98 20.45 15.07
C LYS A 374 31.71 19.97 16.49
N ILE A 375 32.42 18.95 16.92
CA ILE A 375 32.36 18.44 18.28
C ILE A 375 33.54 19.00 19.05
N THR A 376 33.28 19.63 20.19
CA THR A 376 34.34 20.12 21.09
C THR A 376 34.87 18.99 21.98
N ASP A 377 36.02 19.19 22.63
CA ASP A 377 36.63 18.23 23.57
C ASP A 377 35.68 17.87 24.73
N LYS A 378 34.76 18.76 25.06
CA LYS A 378 33.73 18.53 26.09
C LYS A 378 32.47 17.83 25.56
N GLY A 379 32.45 17.38 24.31
CA GLY A 379 31.33 16.67 23.69
C GLY A 379 30.21 17.60 23.22
N LEU A 380 30.37 18.91 23.18
CA LEU A 380 29.38 19.84 22.67
C LEU A 380 29.38 19.76 21.14
N TYR A 381 28.21 19.40 20.58
CA TYR A 381 27.96 19.31 19.14
C TYR A 381 27.40 20.64 18.65
N ASN A 382 28.04 21.26 17.68
CA ASN A 382 27.64 22.55 17.11
C ASN A 382 27.62 22.48 15.59
N ASN A 383 26.60 23.06 14.98
CA ASN A 383 26.57 23.37 13.56
C ASN A 383 25.87 24.71 13.31
N TYR A 384 26.06 25.28 12.15
CA TYR A 384 25.31 26.45 11.73
C TYR A 384 24.83 26.31 10.30
N ASP A 385 23.68 26.91 10.04
CA ASP A 385 23.02 26.91 8.75
C ASP A 385 22.73 28.36 8.35
N LEU A 386 22.93 28.68 7.09
CA LEU A 386 22.68 30.00 6.54
C LEU A 386 21.85 29.86 5.28
N ILE A 387 20.82 30.68 5.15
CA ILE A 387 20.00 30.78 3.94
C ILE A 387 19.88 32.24 3.51
N PHE A 388 20.14 32.50 2.25
CA PHE A 388 19.76 33.71 1.56
C PHE A 388 18.63 33.37 0.60
N LYS A 389 17.51 34.06 0.75
CA LYS A 389 16.29 33.86 -0.01
C LYS A 389 15.94 35.10 -0.79
N ASN A 390 15.76 34.93 -2.09
CA ASN A 390 15.15 35.92 -2.97
C ASN A 390 13.77 35.41 -3.43
N VAL A 391 12.73 36.20 -3.26
CA VAL A 391 11.38 35.92 -3.72
C VAL A 391 10.93 37.04 -4.64
N ASN A 392 10.61 36.70 -5.87
CA ASN A 392 9.98 37.60 -6.83
C ASN A 392 8.58 37.10 -7.09
N SER A 393 7.59 37.94 -6.92
CA SER A 393 6.18 37.57 -7.11
C SER A 393 5.43 38.66 -7.86
N ASP A 394 4.55 38.21 -8.77
CA ASP A 394 3.53 39.04 -9.41
C ASP A 394 2.18 38.35 -9.21
N THR A 395 1.27 39.00 -8.47
CA THR A 395 0.09 38.32 -7.97
C THR A 395 -1.16 39.19 -7.97
N GLN A 396 -2.29 38.53 -8.19
CA GLN A 396 -3.61 39.13 -8.09
C GLN A 396 -4.49 38.34 -7.13
N ASN A 397 -5.13 39.02 -6.21
CA ASN A 397 -6.07 38.48 -5.21
C ASN A 397 -5.46 37.39 -4.30
N SER A 398 -4.15 37.18 -4.30
CA SER A 398 -3.48 36.20 -3.46
C SER A 398 -3.65 36.49 -1.97
N ASN A 399 -3.80 35.40 -1.18
CA ASN A 399 -3.76 35.49 0.28
C ASN A 399 -2.32 35.35 0.81
N ASP A 400 -1.41 34.80 0.04
CA ASP A 400 -0.03 34.46 0.46
C ASP A 400 0.98 35.53 0.05
N PHE A 401 0.66 36.36 -0.95
CA PHE A 401 1.54 37.39 -1.47
C PHE A 401 0.84 38.79 -1.48
N LYS A 402 1.64 39.83 -1.43
CA LYS A 402 1.14 41.17 -1.67
C LYS A 402 0.70 41.32 -3.13
N LYS A 403 -0.34 42.14 -3.37
CA LYS A 403 -0.81 42.47 -4.72
C LYS A 403 0.31 43.11 -5.54
N ASP A 404 0.27 42.91 -6.86
CA ASP A 404 1.22 43.42 -7.85
C ASP A 404 2.65 42.80 -7.74
N THR A 405 3.56 43.34 -8.52
CA THR A 405 4.94 42.86 -8.57
C THR A 405 5.72 43.26 -7.32
N ASN A 406 6.29 42.29 -6.64
CA ASN A 406 7.08 42.48 -5.43
C ASN A 406 8.42 41.73 -5.53
N HIS A 407 9.46 42.33 -5.00
CA HIS A 407 10.76 41.73 -4.84
C HIS A 407 11.13 41.72 -3.37
N TYR A 408 11.51 40.56 -2.87
CA TYR A 408 11.85 40.37 -1.47
C TYR A 408 13.18 39.63 -1.33
N LEU A 409 14.09 40.22 -0.56
CA LEU A 409 15.37 39.61 -0.21
C LEU A 409 15.42 39.40 1.30
N SER A 410 15.74 38.21 1.75
CA SER A 410 15.87 37.89 3.17
C SER A 410 17.05 36.94 3.43
N GLY A 411 17.44 36.90 4.69
CA GLY A 411 18.47 35.98 5.14
C GLY A 411 18.17 35.47 6.54
N LEU A 412 18.61 34.26 6.84
CA LEU A 412 18.48 33.67 8.16
C LEU A 412 19.76 32.88 8.47
N LEU A 413 20.34 33.18 9.64
CA LEU A 413 21.41 32.42 10.25
C LEU A 413 20.84 31.62 11.40
N GLN A 414 21.12 30.32 11.43
CA GLN A 414 20.75 29.42 12.53
C GLN A 414 21.99 28.80 13.14
N LEU A 415 22.14 28.90 14.45
CA LEU A 415 23.21 28.28 15.22
C LEU A 415 22.59 27.17 16.08
N ASN A 416 22.98 25.93 15.87
CA ASN A 416 22.48 24.78 16.59
C ASN A 416 23.56 24.24 17.55
N THR A 417 23.15 23.91 18.75
CA THR A 417 24.01 23.28 19.73
C THR A 417 23.28 22.17 20.50
N SER A 418 24.00 21.10 20.83
CA SER A 418 23.48 20.05 21.69
C SER A 418 24.61 19.36 22.47
N LEU A 419 24.30 18.86 23.66
CA LEU A 419 25.23 18.15 24.52
C LEU A 419 24.66 16.79 24.94
N PRO A 420 24.92 15.71 24.19
CA PRO A 420 24.46 14.38 24.57
C PRO A 420 25.27 13.84 25.74
N LEU A 421 24.64 13.74 26.90
CA LEU A 421 25.17 13.12 28.12
C LEU A 421 24.69 11.68 28.19
N VAL A 422 25.61 10.74 28.24
CA VAL A 422 25.29 9.29 28.24
C VAL A 422 25.72 8.67 29.55
N LYS A 423 24.81 7.90 30.17
CA LYS A 423 25.13 7.04 31.30
C LYS A 423 24.72 5.61 30.98
N GLU A 424 25.67 4.71 30.98
CA GLU A 424 25.43 3.28 30.80
C GLU A 424 25.43 2.54 32.15
N SER A 425 24.52 1.58 32.23
CA SER A 425 24.49 0.58 33.31
C SER A 425 24.51 -0.81 32.69
N ASN A 426 24.51 -1.87 33.49
CA ASN A 426 24.51 -3.24 33.00
C ASN A 426 23.32 -3.52 32.07
N LYS A 427 22.16 -2.93 32.33
CA LYS A 427 20.91 -3.21 31.63
C LYS A 427 20.42 -2.07 30.73
N TYR A 428 20.74 -0.82 31.08
CA TYR A 428 20.15 0.35 30.44
C TYR A 428 21.20 1.35 29.99
N LYS A 429 20.93 1.99 28.85
CA LYS A 429 21.60 3.20 28.37
C LYS A 429 20.63 4.37 28.55
N LYS A 430 21.08 5.40 29.29
CA LYS A 430 20.32 6.64 29.54
C LYS A 430 20.99 7.79 28.85
N ILE A 431 20.22 8.58 28.12
CA ILE A 431 20.70 9.75 27.37
C ILE A 431 19.91 10.96 27.82
N ILE A 432 20.62 12.03 28.19
CA ILE A 432 20.05 13.37 28.35
C ILE A 432 20.71 14.25 27.31
N LYS A 433 19.92 14.87 26.45
CA LYS A 433 20.42 15.67 25.34
C LYS A 433 19.77 17.07 25.33
N PRO A 434 20.29 18.03 26.11
CA PRO A 434 19.89 19.41 25.96
C PRO A 434 20.24 19.91 24.56
N LYS A 435 19.33 20.68 23.97
CA LYS A 435 19.42 21.25 22.62
C LYS A 435 19.07 22.73 22.66
N ALA A 436 19.73 23.51 21.85
CA ALA A 436 19.34 24.90 21.61
C ALA A 436 19.59 25.25 20.14
N SER A 437 18.75 26.12 19.61
CA SER A 437 18.85 26.64 18.24
C SER A 437 18.53 28.12 18.24
N LEU A 438 19.51 28.94 17.97
CA LEU A 438 19.39 30.40 17.87
C LEU A 438 19.21 30.79 16.42
N LYS A 439 18.13 31.49 16.09
CA LYS A 439 17.82 32.03 14.77
C LYS A 439 17.89 33.54 14.74
N ILE A 440 18.56 34.04 13.74
CA ILE A 440 18.79 35.47 13.51
C ILE A 440 18.38 35.78 12.07
N SER A 441 17.32 36.59 11.90
CA SER A 441 16.91 37.11 10.60
C SER A 441 16.55 38.59 10.74
N PRO A 442 17.21 39.47 9.97
CA PRO A 442 16.98 40.93 10.07
C PRO A 442 15.65 41.36 9.45
N ASN A 443 15.05 40.51 8.59
CA ASN A 443 13.90 40.85 7.79
C ASN A 443 12.58 40.50 8.49
N ASN A 444 11.52 41.21 8.11
CA ASN A 444 10.14 40.85 8.43
C ASN A 444 9.58 39.89 7.39
N ASN A 445 8.52 39.18 7.73
CA ASN A 445 7.81 38.32 6.80
C ASN A 445 7.11 39.10 5.69
N THR A 446 6.94 38.50 4.52
CA THR A 446 6.41 39.15 3.33
C THR A 446 4.92 39.51 3.45
N LYS A 447 4.14 38.65 4.10
CA LYS A 447 2.70 38.82 4.35
C LYS A 447 2.23 37.93 5.49
N ASN A 448 0.98 38.10 5.89
CA ASN A 448 0.35 37.26 6.92
C ASN A 448 0.26 35.80 6.46
N ILE A 449 1.05 34.93 7.08
CA ILE A 449 1.10 33.49 6.82
C ILE A 449 0.28 32.69 7.83
N SER A 450 -0.67 33.34 8.50
CA SER A 450 -1.45 32.76 9.60
C SER A 450 -2.41 31.64 9.21
N LYS A 451 -2.65 31.41 7.91
CA LYS A 451 -3.65 30.45 7.43
C LYS A 451 -3.10 29.03 7.15
N ASN A 452 -1.84 28.91 6.72
CA ASN A 452 -1.23 27.61 6.38
C ASN A 452 -0.08 27.30 7.33
N VAL A 453 -0.28 26.37 8.25
CA VAL A 453 0.66 26.17 9.33
C VAL A 453 1.01 24.72 9.54
N ASN A 454 2.30 24.43 9.43
CA ASN A 454 2.85 23.25 10.07
C ASN A 454 2.77 23.43 11.60
N ARG A 455 2.17 22.46 12.28
CA ARG A 455 2.22 22.44 13.73
C ARG A 455 3.66 22.30 14.19
N LEU A 456 4.09 23.17 15.12
CA LEU A 456 5.34 22.96 15.81
C LEU A 456 5.24 21.74 16.74
N ASP A 457 6.26 20.93 16.71
CA ASP A 457 6.49 19.81 17.60
C ASP A 457 7.93 19.84 18.16
N VAL A 458 8.24 18.89 19.03
CA VAL A 458 9.53 18.78 19.70
C VAL A 458 10.70 18.50 18.73
N ASN A 459 10.43 18.07 17.51
CA ASN A 459 11.44 17.76 16.50
C ASN A 459 11.63 18.93 15.53
N ASN A 460 10.52 19.45 14.96
CA ASN A 460 10.57 20.45 13.91
C ASN A 460 10.84 21.88 14.42
N ILE A 461 10.74 22.14 15.73
CA ILE A 461 11.04 23.45 16.34
C ILE A 461 12.49 23.89 16.09
N TYR A 462 13.38 22.97 15.81
CA TYR A 462 14.82 23.23 15.50
C TYR A 462 15.11 23.32 14.00
N ASN A 463 14.13 23.12 13.12
CA ASN A 463 14.34 23.19 11.66
C ASN A 463 14.69 24.60 11.21
N LEU A 464 15.51 24.72 10.17
CA LEU A 464 15.91 26.01 9.59
C LEU A 464 14.69 26.82 9.12
N ASN A 465 13.77 26.18 8.42
CA ASN A 465 12.46 26.73 8.10
C ASN A 465 11.37 26.02 8.92
N ARG A 466 10.71 26.75 9.81
CA ARG A 466 9.58 26.27 10.64
C ARG A 466 8.20 26.62 10.04
N LEU A 467 8.20 27.39 8.96
CA LEU A 467 6.99 27.81 8.26
C LEU A 467 6.63 26.76 7.21
N SER A 468 5.35 26.57 6.96
CA SER A 468 4.86 25.65 5.92
C SER A 468 5.11 26.18 4.50
N SER A 469 5.34 27.48 4.36
CA SER A 469 5.55 28.15 3.09
C SER A 469 7.01 28.32 2.75
N ASN A 470 7.37 28.07 1.49
CA ASN A 470 8.72 28.31 0.97
C ASN A 470 8.96 29.77 0.56
N ASN A 471 7.93 30.62 0.51
CA ASN A 471 7.98 31.98 0.00
C ASN A 471 8.50 33.02 1.01
N THR A 472 8.80 32.62 2.23
CA THR A 472 9.25 33.53 3.29
C THR A 472 10.18 32.85 4.28
N LEU A 473 10.93 33.63 5.04
CA LEU A 473 11.71 33.17 6.20
C LEU A 473 11.13 33.78 7.47
N GLU A 474 11.31 33.08 8.58
CA GLU A 474 10.96 33.58 9.89
C GLU A 474 11.83 34.78 10.29
N GLY A 475 11.26 35.96 10.35
CA GLY A 475 11.95 37.19 10.74
C GLY A 475 12.17 37.34 12.23
N GLY A 476 13.19 38.11 12.61
CA GLY A 476 13.53 38.46 14.00
C GLY A 476 14.54 37.52 14.67
N LEU A 477 14.70 37.69 15.99
CA LEU A 477 15.59 36.88 16.81
C LEU A 477 14.78 35.91 17.68
N SER A 478 15.08 34.62 17.58
CA SER A 478 14.40 33.60 18.38
C SER A 478 15.37 32.50 18.83
N LEU A 479 15.12 31.95 20.02
CA LEU A 479 15.84 30.85 20.61
C LEU A 479 14.87 29.69 20.88
N ALA A 480 15.01 28.59 20.14
CA ALA A 480 14.39 27.32 20.49
C ALA A 480 15.31 26.55 21.44
N TYR A 481 14.77 26.00 22.50
CA TYR A 481 15.52 25.21 23.48
C TYR A 481 14.68 24.06 23.98
N GLY A 482 15.34 23.02 24.41
CA GLY A 482 14.65 21.82 24.93
C GLY A 482 15.61 20.75 25.41
N ASN A 483 15.04 19.64 25.77
CA ASN A 483 15.77 18.49 26.26
C ASN A 483 15.12 17.19 25.81
N GLU A 484 15.95 16.22 25.50
CA GLU A 484 15.51 14.84 25.25
C GLU A 484 16.08 13.94 26.35
N PHE A 485 15.22 13.20 27.02
CA PHE A 485 15.60 12.16 27.97
C PHE A 485 15.14 10.81 27.42
N ILE A 486 16.10 9.90 27.18
CA ILE A 486 15.86 8.60 26.57
C ILE A 486 16.45 7.51 27.44
N ILE A 487 15.68 6.44 27.69
CA ILE A 487 16.12 5.21 28.33
C ILE A 487 15.92 4.07 27.34
N SER A 488 17.00 3.39 26.98
CA SER A 488 16.98 2.22 26.09
C SER A 488 17.59 1.01 26.76
N GLU A 489 17.19 -0.18 26.36
CA GLU A 489 17.91 -1.41 26.71
C GLU A 489 19.30 -1.41 26.08
N LYS A 490 20.31 -1.90 26.81
CA LYS A 490 21.69 -1.89 26.30
C LYS A 490 21.94 -2.89 25.19
N GLU A 491 21.29 -4.06 25.26
CA GLU A 491 21.54 -5.18 24.35
C GLU A 491 20.97 -4.95 22.93
N ASN A 492 19.75 -4.46 22.85
CA ASN A 492 19.02 -4.33 21.58
C ASN A 492 18.70 -2.87 21.19
N LEU A 493 19.07 -1.90 22.06
CA LEU A 493 18.81 -0.47 21.92
C LEU A 493 17.32 -0.10 21.82
N ASN A 494 16.42 -0.99 22.21
CA ASN A 494 14.98 -0.71 22.26
C ASN A 494 14.71 0.42 23.24
N GLU A 495 14.01 1.46 22.78
CA GLU A 495 13.61 2.60 23.60
C GLU A 495 12.45 2.20 24.50
N ILE A 496 12.69 2.27 25.83
CA ILE A 496 11.70 1.97 26.88
C ILE A 496 10.93 3.22 27.27
N PHE A 497 11.64 4.32 27.39
CA PHE A 497 11.10 5.59 27.80
C PHE A 497 11.77 6.73 27.05
N SER A 498 10.99 7.68 26.59
CA SER A 498 11.48 8.92 25.99
C SER A 498 10.59 10.08 26.38
N LEU A 499 11.21 11.13 26.87
CA LEU A 499 10.57 12.41 27.17
C LEU A 499 11.32 13.51 26.44
N LYS A 500 10.63 14.18 25.51
CA LYS A 500 11.15 15.33 24.79
C LYS A 500 10.34 16.55 25.15
N LEU A 501 11.03 17.62 25.48
CA LEU A 501 10.42 18.89 25.87
C LEU A 501 11.07 20.00 25.04
N ALA A 502 10.27 20.94 24.56
CA ALA A 502 10.79 22.06 23.79
C ALA A 502 9.91 23.32 23.92
N ASN A 503 10.55 24.46 23.79
CA ASN A 503 9.89 25.77 23.75
C ASN A 503 10.72 26.73 22.88
N ASN A 504 10.11 27.84 22.46
CA ASN A 504 10.77 28.90 21.72
C ASN A 504 10.49 30.26 22.33
N VAL A 505 11.52 31.06 22.52
CA VAL A 505 11.40 32.45 22.96
C VAL A 505 11.87 33.40 21.86
N ARG A 506 11.20 34.56 21.77
CA ARG A 506 11.50 35.60 20.80
C ARG A 506 11.84 36.91 21.53
N LEU A 507 12.79 37.65 20.98
CA LEU A 507 13.11 38.97 21.53
C LEU A 507 11.92 39.93 21.37
N ASN A 508 11.36 39.98 20.19
CA ASN A 508 10.18 40.81 19.84
C ASN A 508 9.04 39.95 19.31
N LYS A 509 7.80 40.35 19.57
CA LYS A 509 6.64 39.73 18.91
C LYS A 509 6.71 39.94 17.39
N ASN A 510 6.26 38.97 16.64
CA ASN A 510 6.06 39.05 15.21
C ASN A 510 4.64 38.59 14.87
N GLU A 511 3.75 39.53 14.53
CA GLU A 511 2.32 39.29 14.30
C GLU A 511 2.04 38.67 12.93
N ASP A 512 3.03 38.70 12.01
CA ASP A 512 2.95 38.06 10.71
C ASP A 512 3.15 36.53 10.77
N LEU A 513 3.66 36.03 11.90
CA LEU A 513 3.87 34.60 12.11
C LEU A 513 2.56 33.89 12.53
N PRO A 514 2.46 32.59 12.26
CA PRO A 514 1.30 31.79 12.61
C PRO A 514 0.89 31.94 14.08
N LYS A 515 -0.41 32.17 14.31
CA LYS A 515 -0.98 32.24 15.67
C LYS A 515 -1.05 30.88 16.34
N ASN A 516 -1.10 29.81 15.55
CA ASN A 516 -1.03 28.44 16.06
C ASN A 516 0.28 28.24 16.81
N ASN A 517 0.26 27.51 17.91
CA ASN A 517 1.40 27.31 18.79
C ASN A 517 2.05 28.59 19.32
N GLN A 518 1.40 29.77 19.16
CA GLN A 518 1.91 31.07 19.57
C GLN A 518 3.31 31.37 19.05
N MET A 519 3.64 30.92 17.81
CA MET A 519 4.98 31.01 17.23
C MET A 519 5.49 32.46 17.15
N GLY A 520 4.61 33.43 16.84
CA GLY A 520 4.94 34.87 16.79
C GLY A 520 4.93 35.58 18.13
N SER A 521 4.49 34.93 19.20
CA SER A 521 4.49 35.49 20.57
C SER A 521 5.90 35.54 21.18
N LYS A 522 6.10 36.28 22.26
CA LYS A 522 7.40 36.29 22.97
C LYS A 522 7.80 34.90 23.45
N THR A 523 6.84 34.04 23.76
CA THR A 523 7.06 32.65 24.13
C THR A 523 6.05 31.78 23.38
N SER A 524 6.50 30.72 22.70
CA SER A 524 5.64 29.76 22.02
C SER A 524 4.90 28.88 23.04
N ASN A 525 3.98 28.06 22.54
CA ASN A 525 3.45 26.97 23.36
C ASN A 525 4.60 26.06 23.84
N PHE A 526 4.40 25.47 24.99
CA PHE A 526 5.26 24.42 25.50
C PHE A 526 4.93 23.11 24.80
N LEU A 527 5.93 22.49 24.16
CA LEU A 527 5.81 21.28 23.38
C LEU A 527 6.36 20.09 24.16
N SER A 528 5.63 19.00 24.18
CA SER A 528 6.10 17.78 24.83
C SER A 528 5.72 16.54 24.04
N GLU A 529 6.57 15.54 24.10
CA GLU A 529 6.35 14.18 23.62
C GLU A 529 6.84 13.20 24.67
N LEU A 530 5.95 12.34 25.12
CA LEU A 530 6.22 11.23 26.02
C LEU A 530 6.00 9.93 25.28
N SER A 531 7.00 9.05 25.23
CA SER A 531 6.84 7.69 24.74
C SER A 531 7.23 6.72 25.86
N TYR A 532 6.43 5.68 26.06
CA TYR A 532 6.68 4.65 27.06
C TYR A 532 6.32 3.27 26.51
N SER A 533 7.33 2.40 26.44
CA SER A 533 7.23 1.04 25.93
C SER A 533 8.05 0.09 26.82
N PRO A 534 7.59 -0.22 28.04
CA PRO A 534 8.35 -0.99 29.02
C PRO A 534 8.61 -2.43 28.60
N ASN A 535 7.81 -2.96 27.68
CA ASN A 535 7.87 -4.32 27.16
C ASN A 535 7.07 -4.41 25.84
N GLN A 536 7.05 -5.59 25.24
CA GLN A 536 6.31 -5.86 24.01
C GLN A 536 4.77 -5.84 24.13
N PHE A 537 4.24 -5.73 25.36
CA PHE A 537 2.80 -5.82 25.64
C PHE A 537 2.11 -4.47 25.76
N PHE A 538 2.88 -3.43 26.01
CA PHE A 538 2.34 -2.08 26.20
C PHE A 538 3.22 -1.03 25.53
N LYS A 539 2.60 -0.17 24.73
CA LYS A 539 3.24 0.99 24.12
C LYS A 539 2.29 2.17 24.18
N THR A 540 2.78 3.31 24.60
CA THR A 540 2.01 4.55 24.57
C THR A 540 2.88 5.72 24.13
N ARG A 541 2.26 6.67 23.42
CA ARG A 541 2.87 7.93 23.02
C ARG A 541 1.88 9.05 23.24
N TYR A 542 2.32 10.09 23.91
CA TYR A 542 1.52 11.27 24.20
C TYR A 542 2.25 12.53 23.73
N ILE A 543 1.64 13.27 22.83
CA ILE A 543 2.16 14.51 22.24
C ILE A 543 1.24 15.64 22.65
N THR A 544 1.82 16.73 23.16
CA THR A 544 1.05 17.92 23.52
C THR A 544 1.68 19.22 23.05
N SER A 545 0.82 20.18 22.80
CA SER A 545 1.15 21.60 22.67
C SER A 545 0.28 22.39 23.65
N THR A 546 0.88 22.92 24.69
CA THR A 546 0.21 23.57 25.81
C THR A 546 0.60 25.04 25.90
N LYS A 547 -0.36 25.94 26.12
CA LYS A 547 -0.03 27.35 26.38
C LYS A 547 0.85 27.47 27.65
N ASN A 548 1.55 28.59 27.77
CA ASN A 548 2.48 28.81 28.88
C ASN A 548 1.82 28.87 30.27
N ASN A 549 0.50 28.89 30.35
CA ASN A 549 -0.24 28.75 31.61
C ASN A 549 -0.39 27.30 32.06
N PHE A 550 -0.01 26.32 31.21
CA PHE A 550 -0.09 24.87 31.42
C PHE A 550 -1.51 24.31 31.63
N TYR A 551 -2.55 25.15 31.60
CA TYR A 551 -3.95 24.72 31.72
C TYR A 551 -4.62 24.54 30.36
N ASP A 552 -4.22 25.35 29.39
CA ASP A 552 -4.82 25.35 28.04
C ASP A 552 -4.02 24.46 27.11
N ILE A 553 -4.52 23.26 26.87
CA ILE A 553 -3.97 22.33 25.86
C ILE A 553 -4.60 22.70 24.51
N ASN A 554 -3.75 23.10 23.56
CA ASN A 554 -4.16 23.47 22.21
C ASN A 554 -4.17 22.26 21.27
N TYR A 555 -3.28 21.33 21.54
CA TYR A 555 -3.16 20.06 20.81
C TYR A 555 -2.77 18.96 21.76
N GLU A 556 -3.43 17.83 21.60
CA GLU A 556 -3.05 16.58 22.25
C GLU A 556 -3.33 15.41 21.30
N ASN A 557 -2.38 14.50 21.26
CA ASN A 557 -2.54 13.20 20.61
C ASN A 557 -2.02 12.13 21.57
N LEU A 558 -2.90 11.22 21.94
CA LEU A 558 -2.58 10.06 22.77
C LEU A 558 -2.81 8.80 21.93
N SER A 559 -1.74 8.08 21.65
CA SER A 559 -1.83 6.74 21.10
C SER A 559 -1.40 5.71 22.16
N ALA A 560 -2.16 4.62 22.28
CA ALA A 560 -1.85 3.53 23.18
C ALA A 560 -2.15 2.19 22.51
N GLU A 561 -1.23 1.26 22.61
CA GLU A 561 -1.39 -0.13 22.14
C GLU A 561 -1.19 -1.06 23.31
N PHE A 562 -2.11 -1.99 23.47
CA PHE A 562 -2.10 -3.04 24.46
C PHE A 562 -2.14 -4.40 23.78
N LYS A 563 -1.17 -5.25 24.05
CA LYS A 563 -1.02 -6.56 23.44
C LYS A 563 -0.89 -7.62 24.54
N LEU A 564 -1.85 -8.51 24.67
CA LEU A 564 -1.84 -9.59 25.63
C LEU A 564 -2.13 -10.91 24.90
N ASN A 565 -1.11 -11.72 24.69
CA ASN A 565 -1.22 -13.00 23.95
C ASN A 565 -1.95 -12.81 22.60
N ASN A 566 -3.19 -13.25 22.54
CA ASN A 566 -4.04 -13.24 21.36
C ASN A 566 -4.93 -11.99 21.21
N PHE A 567 -4.84 -11.08 22.19
CA PHE A 567 -5.63 -9.84 22.21
C PHE A 567 -4.72 -8.65 21.96
N VAL A 568 -5.08 -7.83 20.97
CA VAL A 568 -4.41 -6.56 20.67
C VAL A 568 -5.46 -5.48 20.57
N THR A 569 -5.31 -4.41 21.33
CA THR A 569 -6.19 -3.24 21.21
C THR A 569 -5.34 -1.98 21.14
N SER A 570 -5.72 -1.08 20.25
CA SER A 570 -5.11 0.24 20.10
C SER A 570 -6.16 1.33 20.22
N PHE A 571 -5.76 2.43 20.82
CA PHE A 571 -6.53 3.65 20.95
C PHE A 571 -5.72 4.79 20.36
N ASP A 572 -6.35 5.66 19.62
CA ASP A 572 -5.75 6.88 19.09
C ASP A 572 -6.74 8.02 19.32
N TYR A 573 -6.38 8.91 20.23
CA TYR A 573 -7.16 10.08 20.58
C TYR A 573 -6.46 11.34 20.08
N LEU A 574 -7.14 12.13 19.28
CA LEU A 574 -6.70 13.44 18.84
C LEU A 574 -7.68 14.51 19.33
N ASN A 575 -7.12 15.61 19.85
CA ASN A 575 -7.89 16.82 20.13
C ASN A 575 -7.08 18.05 19.71
N GLU A 576 -7.60 18.80 18.77
CA GLU A 576 -6.96 19.95 18.15
C GLU A 576 -7.87 21.18 18.21
N LYS A 577 -7.45 22.20 18.94
CA LYS A 577 -8.23 23.42 19.17
C LYS A 577 -7.74 24.62 18.35
N ASP A 578 -6.48 24.57 17.86
CA ASP A 578 -5.79 25.71 17.24
C ASP A 578 -6.06 25.86 15.74
N THR A 579 -6.70 24.89 15.11
CA THR A 579 -7.03 24.93 13.68
C THR A 579 -8.42 25.52 13.43
N VAL A 580 -8.65 25.96 12.21
CA VAL A 580 -9.96 26.48 11.78
C VAL A 580 -11.05 25.41 11.97
N GLU A 581 -10.71 24.15 11.73
CA GLU A 581 -11.67 23.05 11.76
C GLU A 581 -11.86 22.40 13.13
N LYS A 582 -10.95 22.61 14.08
CA LYS A 582 -11.00 22.04 15.44
C LYS A 582 -11.35 20.56 15.42
N ASN A 583 -10.40 19.69 15.13
CA ASN A 583 -10.62 18.25 15.06
C ASN A 583 -10.55 17.60 16.45
N SER A 584 -11.50 16.72 16.74
CA SER A 584 -11.43 15.87 17.93
C SER A 584 -12.05 14.52 17.63
N TYR A 585 -11.25 13.44 17.73
CA TYR A 585 -11.73 12.10 17.49
C TYR A 585 -11.03 11.05 18.37
N LEU A 586 -11.72 9.95 18.56
CA LEU A 586 -11.20 8.73 19.19
C LEU A 586 -11.36 7.57 18.22
N ILE A 587 -10.24 6.93 17.88
CA ILE A 587 -10.22 5.68 17.10
C ILE A 587 -9.89 4.54 18.05
N ASN A 588 -10.64 3.45 17.99
CA ASN A 588 -10.30 2.19 18.60
C ASN A 588 -10.19 1.11 17.54
N THR A 589 -9.15 0.30 17.63
CA THR A 589 -9.01 -0.92 16.85
C THR A 589 -8.64 -2.06 17.78
N THR A 590 -9.49 -3.08 17.82
CA THR A 590 -9.32 -4.25 18.67
C THR A 590 -9.29 -5.50 17.81
N LYS A 591 -8.31 -6.37 18.04
CA LYS A 591 -8.18 -7.66 17.39
C LYS A 591 -8.01 -8.76 18.42
N TYR A 592 -8.79 -9.81 18.28
CA TYR A 592 -8.68 -11.02 19.09
C TYR A 592 -8.52 -12.25 18.21
N SER A 593 -7.46 -13.02 18.44
CA SER A 593 -7.18 -14.27 17.73
C SER A 593 -7.54 -15.45 18.63
N PHE A 594 -8.67 -16.12 18.36
CA PHE A 594 -9.09 -17.32 19.10
C PHE A 594 -8.03 -18.42 19.03
N ASN A 595 -7.41 -18.54 17.86
CA ASN A 595 -6.30 -19.43 17.57
C ASN A 595 -5.57 -18.92 16.32
N LYS A 596 -4.58 -19.68 15.83
CA LYS A 596 -3.79 -19.31 14.63
C LYS A 596 -4.62 -19.19 13.33
N PHE A 597 -5.86 -19.64 13.32
CA PHE A 597 -6.71 -19.65 12.13
C PHE A 597 -7.87 -18.64 12.21
N ASN A 598 -8.33 -18.31 13.41
CA ASN A 598 -9.56 -17.56 13.62
C ASN A 598 -9.25 -16.24 14.34
N ASN A 599 -9.65 -15.15 13.76
CA ASN A 599 -9.56 -13.84 14.38
C ASN A 599 -10.83 -13.02 14.17
N ILE A 600 -11.11 -12.17 15.14
CA ILE A 600 -12.13 -11.13 15.07
C ILE A 600 -11.46 -9.79 15.23
N SER A 601 -11.86 -8.81 14.45
CA SER A 601 -11.40 -7.43 14.61
C SER A 601 -12.59 -6.48 14.65
N PHE A 602 -12.49 -5.51 15.51
CA PHE A 602 -13.44 -4.42 15.65
C PHE A 602 -12.70 -3.09 15.51
N SER A 603 -13.25 -2.17 14.73
CA SER A 603 -12.71 -0.82 14.60
C SER A 603 -13.86 0.19 14.61
N THR A 604 -13.64 1.29 15.29
CA THR A 604 -14.59 2.40 15.35
C THR A 604 -13.87 3.74 15.40
N ARG A 605 -14.50 4.77 14.86
CA ARG A 605 -14.07 6.16 14.98
C ARG A 605 -15.22 7.01 15.47
N GLU A 606 -14.98 7.72 16.55
CA GLU A 606 -15.92 8.65 17.17
C GLU A 606 -15.40 10.06 16.98
N ASN A 607 -16.21 10.93 16.37
CA ASN A 607 -15.97 12.35 16.31
C ASN A 607 -16.51 12.99 17.59
N LYS A 608 -15.61 13.35 18.50
CA LYS A 608 -15.95 13.90 19.80
C LYS A 608 -16.53 15.32 19.73
N LYS A 609 -16.27 16.05 18.66
CA LYS A 609 -16.82 17.39 18.45
C LYS A 609 -18.29 17.35 17.99
N ALA A 610 -18.60 16.43 17.09
CA ALA A 610 -19.95 16.24 16.58
C ALA A 610 -20.80 15.30 17.47
N ASP A 611 -20.20 14.70 18.50
CA ASP A 611 -20.79 13.64 19.33
C ASP A 611 -21.41 12.53 18.49
N LEU A 612 -20.67 12.10 17.47
CA LEU A 612 -21.12 11.18 16.45
C LEU A 612 -20.08 10.08 16.22
N THR A 613 -20.50 8.84 16.22
CA THR A 613 -19.67 7.75 15.68
C THR A 613 -19.70 7.78 14.17
N GLU A 614 -18.54 7.94 13.54
CA GLU A 614 -18.42 8.03 12.08
C GLU A 614 -18.56 6.66 11.41
N TYR A 615 -17.99 5.62 12.04
CA TYR A 615 -18.15 4.25 11.55
C TYR A 615 -17.98 3.17 12.64
N TYR A 616 -18.58 2.02 12.36
CA TYR A 616 -18.31 0.73 13.00
C TYR A 616 -17.91 -0.29 11.94
N LYS A 617 -16.84 -1.02 12.20
CA LYS A 617 -16.37 -2.11 11.35
C LYS A 617 -16.10 -3.33 12.23
N LEU A 618 -16.82 -4.43 11.96
CA LEU A 618 -16.61 -5.71 12.61
C LEU A 618 -16.27 -6.75 11.56
N MET A 619 -15.13 -7.41 11.69
CA MET A 619 -14.70 -8.45 10.77
C MET A 619 -14.35 -9.72 11.53
N TYR A 620 -14.92 -10.83 11.11
CA TYR A 620 -14.45 -12.17 11.46
C TYR A 620 -13.71 -12.76 10.27
N GLN A 621 -12.52 -13.30 10.52
CA GLN A 621 -11.72 -13.98 9.52
C GLN A 621 -11.28 -15.35 9.99
N TYR A 622 -11.51 -16.34 9.13
CA TYR A 622 -10.91 -17.65 9.18
C TYR A 622 -9.83 -17.75 8.10
N LYS A 623 -8.61 -18.15 8.44
CA LYS A 623 -7.51 -18.31 7.50
C LYS A 623 -6.63 -19.50 7.90
N ASN A 624 -6.46 -20.45 6.98
CA ASN A 624 -5.51 -21.55 7.14
C ASN A 624 -4.54 -21.63 5.93
N ASP A 625 -3.85 -22.76 5.77
CA ASP A 625 -2.89 -23.01 4.69
C ASP A 625 -3.46 -22.92 3.27
N CYS A 626 -4.77 -23.15 3.10
CA CYS A 626 -5.38 -23.30 1.78
C CYS A 626 -6.72 -22.57 1.60
N LEU A 627 -7.26 -21.96 2.66
CA LEU A 627 -8.54 -21.26 2.63
C LEU A 627 -8.49 -20.01 3.49
N SER A 628 -9.01 -18.89 2.99
CA SER A 628 -9.33 -17.71 3.77
C SER A 628 -10.79 -17.32 3.53
N ALA A 629 -11.57 -17.19 4.59
CA ALA A 629 -12.93 -16.71 4.54
C ALA A 629 -13.10 -15.56 5.52
N SER A 630 -13.79 -14.51 5.11
CA SER A 630 -14.11 -13.39 6.00
C SER A 630 -15.54 -12.92 5.82
N ILE A 631 -16.12 -12.51 6.95
CA ILE A 631 -17.38 -11.79 7.01
C ILE A 631 -17.07 -10.44 7.64
N GLU A 632 -17.45 -9.39 6.96
CA GLU A 632 -17.21 -8.02 7.39
C GLU A 632 -18.51 -7.25 7.41
N TYR A 633 -18.89 -6.77 8.60
CA TYR A 633 -20.01 -5.86 8.81
C TYR A 633 -19.46 -4.44 8.95
N ASN A 634 -19.94 -3.54 8.10
CA ASN A 634 -19.62 -2.12 8.12
C ASN A 634 -20.89 -1.31 8.30
N LYS A 635 -20.85 -0.33 9.20
CA LYS A 635 -21.84 0.71 9.34
C LYS A 635 -21.15 2.05 9.32
N ASP A 636 -21.45 2.85 8.31
CA ASP A 636 -20.85 4.14 8.03
C ASP A 636 -21.93 5.21 8.12
N TYR A 637 -21.69 6.26 8.87
CA TYR A 637 -22.59 7.38 9.06
C TYR A 637 -22.23 8.60 8.19
N TYR A 638 -21.23 8.45 7.34
CA TYR A 638 -20.83 9.49 6.42
C TYR A 638 -21.92 9.79 5.40
N SER A 639 -22.18 11.08 5.20
CA SER A 639 -23.08 11.59 4.15
C SER A 639 -22.41 12.74 3.41
N ASP A 640 -22.51 12.75 2.08
CA ASP A 640 -21.99 13.81 1.23
C ASP A 640 -22.83 13.88 -0.03
N ARG A 641 -23.55 14.98 -0.23
CA ARG A 641 -24.43 15.24 -1.39
C ARG A 641 -25.42 14.09 -1.65
N ASP A 642 -25.17 13.24 -2.62
CA ASP A 642 -25.99 12.06 -2.96
C ASP A 642 -25.57 10.77 -2.23
N ILE A 643 -24.45 10.80 -1.47
CA ILE A 643 -23.99 9.69 -0.66
C ILE A 643 -24.74 9.69 0.67
N GLN A 644 -25.37 8.58 1.00
CA GLN A 644 -26.12 8.38 2.24
C GLN A 644 -25.37 7.43 3.18
N PRO A 645 -25.63 7.51 4.49
CA PRO A 645 -25.13 6.54 5.44
C PRO A 645 -25.42 5.10 5.01
N GLU A 646 -24.44 4.23 5.14
CA GLU A 646 -24.52 2.87 4.63
C GLU A 646 -24.31 1.83 5.73
N GLU A 647 -25.11 0.75 5.67
CA GLU A 647 -24.89 -0.45 6.43
C GLU A 647 -24.68 -1.61 5.45
N SER A 648 -23.62 -2.38 5.61
CA SER A 648 -23.28 -3.42 4.64
C SER A 648 -22.60 -4.63 5.27
N LEU A 649 -22.91 -5.79 4.72
CA LEU A 649 -22.31 -7.07 5.04
C LEU A 649 -21.57 -7.60 3.81
N PHE A 650 -20.25 -7.74 3.94
CA PHE A 650 -19.41 -8.33 2.90
C PHE A 650 -19.05 -9.76 3.26
N PHE A 651 -19.13 -10.64 2.29
CA PHE A 651 -18.60 -11.99 2.37
C PHE A 651 -17.50 -12.15 1.32
N LYS A 652 -16.33 -12.61 1.73
CA LYS A 652 -15.18 -12.87 0.87
C LYS A 652 -14.63 -14.26 1.14
N LEU A 653 -14.51 -15.07 0.09
CA LEU A 653 -13.96 -16.41 0.14
C LEU A 653 -12.76 -16.51 -0.80
N THR A 654 -11.59 -16.83 -0.26
CA THR A 654 -10.34 -16.98 -1.02
C THR A 654 -9.85 -18.42 -0.90
N ILE A 655 -9.67 -19.09 -2.04
CA ILE A 655 -9.13 -20.44 -2.12
C ILE A 655 -7.68 -20.35 -2.58
N ILE A 656 -6.77 -20.71 -1.72
CA ILE A 656 -5.33 -20.66 -1.98
C ILE A 656 -4.93 -22.01 -2.66
N PRO A 657 -4.25 -22.00 -3.81
CA PRO A 657 -3.58 -20.91 -4.51
C PRO A 657 -4.38 -20.26 -5.66
N PHE A 658 -5.66 -20.59 -5.86
CA PHE A 658 -6.45 -20.10 -6.99
C PHE A 658 -6.89 -18.64 -6.85
N GLY A 659 -6.94 -18.15 -5.61
CA GLY A 659 -7.34 -16.80 -5.33
C GLY A 659 -6.14 -15.88 -5.17
N GLN A 660 -5.82 -15.06 -6.18
CA GLN A 660 -5.03 -13.85 -6.00
C GLN A 660 -6.00 -12.68 -5.78
N THR A 661 -5.67 -11.81 -4.82
CA THR A 661 -6.46 -10.62 -4.53
C THR A 661 -6.11 -9.46 -5.46
N SER A 662 -4.98 -9.56 -6.14
CA SER A 662 -4.45 -8.60 -7.10
C SER A 662 -3.99 -9.33 -8.36
N SER A 663 -3.84 -8.58 -9.43
CA SER A 663 -3.22 -9.08 -10.66
C SER A 663 -1.76 -9.49 -10.42
N PRO A 664 -1.25 -10.55 -11.06
CA PRO A 664 0.15 -10.94 -10.95
C PRO A 664 1.09 -9.84 -11.47
N ASP A 665 2.33 -9.82 -10.96
CA ASP A 665 3.34 -8.86 -11.42
C ASP A 665 3.62 -9.03 -12.92
N LEU A 666 3.84 -7.90 -13.59
CA LEU A 666 4.24 -7.85 -14.99
C LEU A 666 5.73 -8.23 -15.10
N LYS A 667 6.07 -8.97 -16.17
CA LYS A 667 7.46 -9.23 -16.55
C LYS A 667 7.81 -8.35 -17.76
N GLU A 668 9.00 -7.75 -17.74
CA GLU A 668 9.55 -6.99 -18.87
C GLU A 668 9.70 -7.83 -20.14
#